data_16b7e9201ce352bbac20f41326fd98b1
#
_entry.id   16b7e9201ce352bbac20f41326fd98b1
#
_cell.length_a   1.000
_cell.length_b   1.000
_cell.length_c   1.000
_cell.angle_alpha   90.00
_cell.angle_beta   90.00
_cell.angle_gamma   90.00
#
_symmetry.space_group_name_H-M   'P 1'
#
loop_
_entity.id
_entity.type
_entity.pdbx_description
1 polymer ?
#
loop_
_entity_poly.entity_id
_entity_poly.type
_entity_poly.pdbx_seq_one_letter_code
_entity_poly.pdbx_strand_id
1 'polypeptide(L)'
;MRTRMVPREHVPGYSGAFLFSKEDNMSEKQLTGNQIRQMFLDFFKSKGCMVEPGASLIPHDDPTLLWINAGVSALKKYFDGTEKPASNRICNAQKSIRTNDIENVGKTARHHTFFEMLGNFSIGDYFKQEAIPWAWEFLTSPEWIGFDREKMYVTVYPDDEEAYNLWIKVGMIPSHIRKTEDNFWEIGRGPGGPDTELYYDRGPAYDPEGLGEKLFFEDIENDRYIEVWNIVFSQYDCRPGEVDRSEYKELPQKNIDTGMGLERLVCLVQGGETNFDTDLFLPVIHATEKLAKHSYDEREYKMAYRVIADHIRTVTFAISDGANFSNSGRGYVLRRVLRRAVRYGIKLGIEGAFMYQLVQVVADMMNDYYPYLEDKVSYVARLVKNEEEAFHKTLANGENLLNDELKNHADTKVLPGEVVFRLYDTYGFPKELTAEIAEDAGYTVDLEGFDKEMAEQKRRAREARGDQQSMHAQSKDLMDFTDESVFTGYTESTCKAKVIGLFKDGVRVSELEDEGDIILDETCFYAESGGQCADTGRVWNDTFSADVTDVQKAPHKQPLHHIENIDGILKEGDEVNGAFDADARQLTRANHSSLHLLQAALKQVLGDHVAQAGSYNGPEYGRFDFTHFEKPTDAQLKEVERIVNEKINEDIPVTTQVLNIEAAKATGATALFDEKYGDEVRVVSMGDFSKEFCGGTHVANTGDLGSFKIISEESIGSGIRRITSITKMKAYNEFKEEEEYLYAAAALLKMKNYHGFKEKLQDLINENNALKKEIAAQNEKAMKMEAEARVNAKEDINGLSVLILKLENQDNGSLKAYAETLRNRMQDGFVFISNVNDGKLTFVCASSKAAIAKGLKAGDIVKMAAQVCGGNGGGRPDMAQAGGKDTSKLDEALACVREKVTNA
;
A
#
# COMPACT_ATOMS: atom_id res chain seq x y z
N MET A 1 18.88 11.26 -38.63
CA MET A 1 20.00 11.99 -38.01
C MET A 1 20.47 11.19 -36.82
N ARG A 2 21.78 10.95 -36.70
CA ARG A 2 22.43 10.01 -35.81
C ARG A 2 22.24 10.41 -34.33
N THR A 3 21.60 9.59 -33.52
CA THR A 3 21.55 9.71 -32.06
C THR A 3 22.87 9.15 -31.48
N ARG A 4 23.57 9.95 -30.72
CA ARG A 4 24.78 9.59 -30.00
C ARG A 4 24.42 8.65 -28.83
N MET A 5 25.01 7.46 -28.86
CA MET A 5 25.10 6.59 -27.67
C MET A 5 26.09 7.18 -26.67
N VAL A 6 25.67 7.26 -25.43
CA VAL A 6 26.53 7.50 -24.27
C VAL A 6 27.10 6.14 -23.83
N PRO A 7 28.39 6.00 -23.51
CA PRO A 7 28.96 4.71 -23.08
C PRO A 7 28.48 4.36 -21.68
N ARG A 8 28.01 3.12 -21.50
CA ARG A 8 27.81 2.50 -20.19
C ARG A 8 29.17 2.23 -19.56
N GLU A 9 29.41 2.76 -18.38
CA GLU A 9 30.52 2.34 -17.53
C GLU A 9 30.27 0.92 -17.04
N HIS A 10 31.17 0.01 -17.35
CA HIS A 10 31.21 -1.35 -16.84
C HIS A 10 31.53 -1.33 -15.35
N VAL A 11 30.60 -1.79 -14.53
CA VAL A 11 30.89 -2.30 -13.19
C VAL A 11 31.45 -3.73 -13.36
N PRO A 12 32.59 -4.09 -12.75
CA PRO A 12 33.19 -5.41 -12.95
C PRO A 12 32.28 -6.52 -12.46
N GLY A 13 31.96 -7.47 -13.33
CA GLY A 13 31.23 -8.68 -13.00
C GLY A 13 31.97 -9.54 -11.97
N TYR A 14 31.26 -9.93 -10.96
CA TYR A 14 31.71 -10.94 -10.02
C TYR A 14 31.52 -12.34 -10.62
N SER A 15 32.53 -12.84 -11.29
CA SER A 15 32.75 -14.27 -11.46
C SER A 15 33.62 -14.75 -10.28
N GLY A 16 33.00 -14.90 -9.13
CA GLY A 16 33.64 -15.49 -7.95
C GLY A 16 33.34 -16.98 -7.91
N ALA A 17 34.20 -17.81 -8.49
CA ALA A 17 34.27 -19.22 -8.15
C ALA A 17 34.67 -19.32 -6.66
N PHE A 18 33.71 -19.72 -5.81
CA PHE A 18 34.00 -20.02 -4.41
C PHE A 18 34.85 -21.29 -4.30
N LEU A 19 36.11 -21.13 -3.92
CA LEU A 19 36.98 -22.22 -3.49
C LEU A 19 36.62 -22.59 -2.06
N PHE A 20 35.91 -23.72 -1.90
CA PHE A 20 35.84 -24.42 -0.62
C PHE A 20 37.06 -25.34 -0.51
N SER A 21 37.71 -25.30 0.66
CA SER A 21 38.83 -26.17 1.00
C SER A 21 38.38 -27.63 1.02
N LYS A 22 39.01 -28.44 0.19
CA LYS A 22 38.89 -29.90 0.20
C LYS A 22 39.57 -30.48 1.44
N GLU A 23 38.83 -31.33 2.18
CA GLU A 23 39.26 -32.66 2.60
C GLU A 23 38.08 -33.36 3.28
N ASP A 24 37.40 -34.23 2.58
CA ASP A 24 37.17 -35.67 2.85
C ASP A 24 36.03 -36.21 1.96
N ASN A 25 36.39 -37.25 1.25
CA ASN A 25 35.69 -38.24 0.47
C ASN A 25 34.16 -38.29 0.54
N MET A 26 33.51 -37.87 -0.51
CA MET A 26 32.55 -38.58 -1.41
C MET A 26 32.12 -37.62 -2.49
N SER A 27 32.03 -38.06 -3.75
CA SER A 27 31.58 -37.24 -4.89
C SER A 27 30.07 -36.97 -4.79
N GLU A 28 29.66 -36.06 -3.91
CA GLU A 28 28.31 -35.49 -3.93
C GLU A 28 28.25 -34.49 -5.09
N LYS A 29 27.35 -34.72 -6.03
CA LYS A 29 26.94 -33.72 -6.99
C LYS A 29 26.36 -32.54 -6.18
N GLN A 30 27.09 -31.44 -6.05
CA GLN A 30 26.58 -30.22 -5.45
C GLN A 30 25.56 -29.62 -6.46
N LEU A 31 24.31 -30.07 -6.43
CA LEU A 31 23.26 -29.57 -7.28
C LEU A 31 22.73 -28.26 -6.68
N THR A 32 22.60 -27.25 -7.54
CA THR A 32 21.94 -25.99 -7.16
C THR A 32 20.42 -26.14 -7.14
N GLY A 33 19.70 -25.27 -6.44
CA GLY A 33 18.24 -25.22 -6.45
C GLY A 33 17.67 -25.11 -7.86
N ASN A 34 18.28 -24.30 -8.72
CA ASN A 34 17.90 -24.18 -10.13
C ASN A 34 18.07 -25.51 -10.89
N GLN A 35 19.17 -26.24 -10.64
CA GLN A 35 19.40 -27.55 -11.27
C GLN A 35 18.40 -28.60 -10.76
N ILE A 36 18.07 -28.60 -9.48
CA ILE A 36 17.07 -29.54 -8.90
C ILE A 36 15.70 -29.27 -9.48
N ARG A 37 15.29 -28.01 -9.58
CA ARG A 37 14.03 -27.61 -10.22
C ARG A 37 13.96 -28.11 -11.66
N GLN A 38 15.00 -27.84 -12.44
CA GLN A 38 15.05 -28.27 -13.83
C GLN A 38 15.06 -29.80 -13.95
N MET A 39 15.76 -30.49 -13.08
CA MET A 39 15.80 -31.96 -13.04
C MET A 39 14.42 -32.58 -12.81
N PHE A 40 13.60 -32.00 -11.92
CA PHE A 40 12.21 -32.42 -11.71
C PHE A 40 11.37 -32.25 -12.99
N LEU A 41 11.47 -31.10 -13.62
CA LEU A 41 10.72 -30.82 -14.85
C LEU A 41 11.15 -31.76 -16.00
N ASP A 42 12.44 -32.01 -16.14
CA ASP A 42 12.98 -32.92 -17.16
C ASP A 42 12.57 -34.37 -16.89
N PHE A 43 12.56 -34.80 -15.62
CA PHE A 43 12.08 -36.13 -15.25
C PHE A 43 10.63 -36.33 -15.67
N PHE A 44 9.71 -35.45 -15.26
CA PHE A 44 8.31 -35.58 -15.63
C PHE A 44 8.02 -35.35 -17.10
N LYS A 45 8.80 -34.51 -17.77
CA LYS A 45 8.78 -34.41 -19.23
C LYS A 45 9.13 -35.74 -19.89
N SER A 46 10.09 -36.51 -19.34
CA SER A 46 10.44 -37.85 -19.83
C SER A 46 9.29 -38.87 -19.65
N LYS A 47 8.39 -38.64 -18.68
CA LYS A 47 7.16 -39.41 -18.43
C LYS A 47 5.97 -38.96 -19.28
N GLY A 48 6.19 -37.98 -20.17
CA GLY A 48 5.18 -37.46 -21.10
C GLY A 48 4.33 -36.32 -20.54
N CYS A 49 4.75 -35.69 -19.43
CA CYS A 49 4.10 -34.50 -18.93
C CYS A 49 4.47 -33.26 -19.74
N MET A 50 3.50 -32.41 -20.00
CA MET A 50 3.71 -31.06 -20.54
C MET A 50 4.23 -30.17 -19.40
N VAL A 51 5.34 -29.48 -19.66
CA VAL A 51 5.84 -28.48 -18.73
C VAL A 51 5.03 -27.20 -18.91
N GLU A 52 4.26 -26.82 -17.89
CA GLU A 52 3.46 -25.60 -17.88
C GLU A 52 4.15 -24.56 -16.97
N PRO A 53 4.31 -23.31 -17.43
CA PRO A 53 4.85 -22.27 -16.55
C PRO A 53 3.99 -22.10 -15.29
N GLY A 54 4.64 -21.89 -14.14
CA GLY A 54 3.91 -21.59 -12.92
C GLY A 54 3.07 -20.31 -13.05
N ALA A 55 1.85 -20.36 -12.53
CA ALA A 55 0.93 -19.21 -12.55
C ALA A 55 1.45 -18.04 -11.71
N SER A 56 0.85 -16.86 -11.91
CA SER A 56 1.03 -15.71 -11.04
C SER A 56 0.64 -16.06 -9.60
N LEU A 57 1.30 -15.43 -8.62
CA LEU A 57 0.90 -15.51 -7.21
C LEU A 57 -0.49 -14.94 -6.93
N ILE A 58 -0.98 -14.10 -7.84
CA ILE A 58 -2.30 -13.47 -7.74
C ILE A 58 -3.32 -14.40 -8.42
N PRO A 59 -4.28 -14.97 -7.66
CA PRO A 59 -5.35 -15.76 -8.27
C PRO A 59 -6.25 -14.86 -9.11
N HIS A 60 -6.52 -15.27 -10.36
CA HIS A 60 -7.37 -14.52 -11.29
C HIS A 60 -8.82 -14.99 -11.25
N ASP A 61 -9.05 -16.27 -10.98
CA ASP A 61 -10.38 -16.89 -11.15
C ASP A 61 -10.96 -17.43 -9.82
N ASP A 62 -10.25 -17.30 -8.69
CA ASP A 62 -10.73 -17.75 -7.38
C ASP A 62 -10.71 -16.62 -6.35
N PRO A 63 -11.85 -15.97 -6.08
CA PRO A 63 -11.96 -14.89 -5.10
C PRO A 63 -11.84 -15.36 -3.64
N THR A 64 -11.84 -16.67 -3.39
CA THR A 64 -11.69 -17.24 -2.05
C THR A 64 -10.22 -17.31 -1.62
N LEU A 65 -9.29 -17.27 -2.58
CA LEU A 65 -7.86 -17.30 -2.34
C LEU A 65 -7.26 -15.90 -2.34
N LEU A 66 -6.53 -15.59 -1.29
CA LEU A 66 -5.75 -14.35 -1.22
C LEU A 66 -4.50 -14.43 -2.10
N TRP A 67 -3.84 -15.61 -2.11
CA TRP A 67 -2.65 -15.94 -2.87
C TRP A 67 -2.74 -17.36 -3.42
N ILE A 68 -2.09 -17.64 -4.52
CA ILE A 68 -1.82 -19.01 -4.93
C ILE A 68 -0.92 -19.63 -3.87
N ASN A 69 -1.37 -20.72 -3.27
CA ASN A 69 -0.77 -21.36 -2.09
C ASN A 69 -0.42 -22.84 -2.29
N ALA A 70 -0.75 -23.40 -3.46
CA ALA A 70 -0.43 -24.78 -3.85
C ALA A 70 -0.40 -24.92 -5.37
N GLY A 71 0.21 -26.00 -5.88
CA GLY A 71 0.29 -26.28 -7.30
C GLY A 71 -1.08 -26.42 -7.97
N VAL A 72 -1.99 -27.14 -7.32
CA VAL A 72 -3.35 -27.38 -7.83
C VAL A 72 -4.21 -26.12 -7.85
N SER A 73 -3.90 -25.11 -7.01
CA SER A 73 -4.72 -23.89 -6.92
C SER A 73 -4.89 -23.18 -8.27
N ALA A 74 -3.88 -23.24 -9.12
CA ALA A 74 -3.91 -22.66 -10.46
C ALA A 74 -4.57 -23.59 -11.50
N LEU A 75 -4.73 -24.88 -11.20
CA LEU A 75 -5.21 -25.91 -12.11
C LEU A 75 -6.61 -26.44 -11.76
N LYS A 76 -7.25 -25.88 -10.73
CA LYS A 76 -8.53 -26.34 -10.15
C LYS A 76 -9.61 -26.56 -11.22
N LYS A 77 -9.70 -25.66 -12.20
CA LYS A 77 -10.64 -25.73 -13.33
C LYS A 77 -10.49 -26.99 -14.21
N TYR A 78 -9.31 -27.61 -14.24
CA TYR A 78 -9.08 -28.85 -14.94
C TYR A 78 -9.53 -30.06 -14.12
N PHE A 79 -9.37 -29.98 -12.79
CA PHE A 79 -9.75 -31.04 -11.87
C PHE A 79 -11.27 -31.16 -11.70
N ASP A 80 -12.00 -30.04 -11.71
CA ASP A 80 -13.45 -30.01 -11.60
C ASP A 80 -14.17 -30.18 -12.96
N GLY A 81 -13.39 -30.20 -14.07
CA GLY A 81 -13.89 -30.41 -15.42
C GLY A 81 -14.56 -29.21 -16.06
N THR A 82 -14.47 -28.02 -15.47
CA THR A 82 -15.00 -26.77 -16.04
C THR A 82 -14.24 -26.36 -17.29
N GLU A 83 -12.95 -26.71 -17.38
CA GLU A 83 -12.10 -26.45 -18.53
C GLU A 83 -11.27 -27.69 -18.89
N LYS A 84 -11.00 -27.90 -20.18
CA LYS A 84 -10.12 -28.98 -20.64
C LYS A 84 -8.70 -28.50 -20.74
N PRO A 85 -7.72 -29.19 -20.12
CA PRO A 85 -6.31 -28.83 -20.26
C PRO A 85 -5.80 -29.12 -21.67
N ALA A 86 -4.72 -28.44 -22.06
CA ALA A 86 -3.99 -28.74 -23.29
C ALA A 86 -3.33 -30.12 -23.27
N SER A 87 -3.01 -30.64 -22.12
CA SER A 87 -2.50 -32.01 -21.86
C SER A 87 -3.06 -32.53 -20.55
N ASN A 88 -3.42 -33.82 -20.54
CA ASN A 88 -3.89 -34.48 -19.32
C ASN A 88 -2.73 -34.79 -18.33
N ARG A 89 -1.47 -34.62 -18.76
CA ARG A 89 -0.27 -34.76 -17.94
C ARG A 89 0.44 -33.44 -17.91
N ILE A 90 0.51 -32.82 -16.75
CA ILE A 90 1.13 -31.51 -16.53
C ILE A 90 2.20 -31.62 -15.46
N CYS A 91 3.29 -30.87 -15.59
CA CYS A 91 4.21 -30.63 -14.49
C CYS A 91 4.66 -29.18 -14.47
N ASN A 92 4.89 -28.64 -13.28
CA ASN A 92 5.36 -27.25 -13.12
C ASN A 92 6.17 -27.05 -11.84
N ALA A 93 6.77 -25.87 -11.73
CA ALA A 93 7.26 -25.30 -10.49
C ALA A 93 6.37 -24.09 -10.17
N GLN A 94 5.47 -24.25 -9.21
CA GLN A 94 4.49 -23.22 -8.85
C GLN A 94 4.98 -22.37 -7.69
N LYS A 95 5.06 -21.06 -7.94
CA LYS A 95 5.25 -20.05 -6.87
C LYS A 95 4.07 -20.09 -5.92
N SER A 96 4.34 -20.13 -4.63
CA SER A 96 3.28 -20.24 -3.61
C SER A 96 3.57 -19.31 -2.43
N ILE A 97 2.52 -18.67 -1.89
CA ILE A 97 2.59 -17.88 -0.68
C ILE A 97 1.65 -18.45 0.38
N ARG A 98 2.22 -18.74 1.57
CA ARG A 98 1.48 -19.11 2.78
C ARG A 98 1.89 -18.19 3.92
N THR A 99 0.93 -17.50 4.51
CA THR A 99 1.19 -16.52 5.58
C THR A 99 0.59 -16.92 6.92
N ASN A 100 -0.05 -18.09 6.98
CA ASN A 100 -0.59 -18.63 8.23
C ASN A 100 0.52 -18.93 9.24
N ASP A 101 1.70 -19.34 8.74
CA ASP A 101 2.85 -19.74 9.54
C ASP A 101 3.94 -18.68 9.61
N ILE A 102 3.61 -17.40 9.36
CA ILE A 102 4.59 -16.32 9.32
C ILE A 102 5.42 -16.22 10.60
N GLU A 103 4.83 -16.52 11.77
CA GLU A 103 5.49 -16.49 13.06
C GLU A 103 6.52 -17.62 13.23
N ASN A 104 6.38 -18.72 12.47
CA ASN A 104 7.29 -19.87 12.50
C ASN A 104 8.51 -19.65 11.59
N VAL A 105 8.46 -18.68 10.66
CA VAL A 105 9.56 -18.35 9.77
C VAL A 105 10.78 -17.90 10.56
N GLY A 106 11.88 -18.59 10.33
CA GLY A 106 13.17 -18.38 11.00
C GLY A 106 13.31 -19.10 12.34
N LYS A 107 12.20 -19.51 13.00
CA LYS A 107 12.19 -20.32 14.22
C LYS A 107 12.40 -21.80 13.91
N THR A 108 11.67 -22.30 12.92
CA THR A 108 11.78 -23.68 12.45
C THR A 108 12.73 -23.80 11.25
N ALA A 109 13.15 -25.00 10.94
CA ALA A 109 14.06 -25.28 9.83
C ALA A 109 13.41 -25.16 8.45
N ARG A 110 12.06 -25.19 8.35
CA ARG A 110 11.34 -25.52 7.12
C ARG A 110 10.18 -24.60 6.74
N HIS A 111 9.73 -23.66 7.58
CA HIS A 111 8.61 -22.78 7.27
C HIS A 111 9.04 -21.53 6.50
N HIS A 112 8.26 -21.21 5.46
CA HIS A 112 8.49 -20.07 4.56
C HIS A 112 7.18 -19.35 4.27
N THR A 113 7.25 -18.04 4.03
CA THR A 113 6.11 -17.30 3.47
C THR A 113 6.02 -17.43 1.96
N PHE A 114 7.16 -17.49 1.26
CA PHE A 114 7.26 -17.82 -0.16
C PHE A 114 8.08 -19.07 -0.36
N PHE A 115 7.58 -19.99 -1.16
CA PHE A 115 8.26 -21.23 -1.57
C PHE A 115 7.81 -21.65 -2.95
N GLU A 116 8.59 -22.56 -3.55
CA GLU A 116 8.25 -23.19 -4.81
C GLU A 116 7.73 -24.60 -4.58
N MET A 117 6.55 -24.89 -5.11
CA MET A 117 5.96 -26.22 -5.10
C MET A 117 6.17 -26.86 -6.47
N LEU A 118 6.98 -27.93 -6.49
CA LEU A 118 7.16 -28.76 -7.68
C LEU A 118 5.99 -29.75 -7.75
N GLY A 119 5.22 -29.69 -8.83
CA GLY A 119 4.02 -30.50 -9.00
C GLY A 119 3.99 -31.29 -10.30
N ASN A 120 3.47 -32.49 -10.23
CA ASN A 120 3.06 -33.25 -11.39
C ASN A 120 1.59 -33.65 -11.24
N PHE A 121 0.84 -33.44 -12.29
CA PHE A 121 -0.62 -33.53 -12.27
C PHE A 121 -1.11 -34.47 -13.35
N SER A 122 -2.12 -35.26 -13.02
CA SER A 122 -2.86 -36.12 -13.95
C SER A 122 -4.33 -35.73 -13.92
N ILE A 123 -4.88 -35.43 -15.06
CA ILE A 123 -6.29 -35.11 -15.24
C ILE A 123 -6.96 -36.29 -15.98
N GLY A 124 -7.37 -37.34 -15.22
CA GLY A 124 -8.01 -38.55 -15.75
C GLY A 124 -7.11 -39.38 -16.64
N ASP A 125 -5.78 -39.36 -16.46
CA ASP A 125 -4.81 -40.16 -17.24
C ASP A 125 -4.13 -41.22 -16.35
N TYR A 126 -2.94 -40.92 -15.78
CA TYR A 126 -2.24 -41.84 -14.87
C TYR A 126 -2.75 -41.68 -13.42
N PHE A 127 -2.53 -42.74 -12.62
CA PHE A 127 -2.95 -42.75 -11.23
C PHE A 127 -1.88 -43.39 -10.33
N LYS A 128 -2.26 -44.02 -9.22
CA LYS A 128 -1.33 -44.58 -8.22
C LYS A 128 -0.28 -45.53 -8.81
N GLN A 129 -0.65 -46.33 -9.83
CA GLN A 129 0.21 -47.33 -10.45
C GLN A 129 1.46 -46.74 -11.14
N GLU A 130 1.37 -45.48 -11.58
CA GLU A 130 2.46 -44.75 -12.19
C GLU A 130 3.05 -43.70 -11.20
N ALA A 131 2.20 -43.00 -10.48
CA ALA A 131 2.63 -41.90 -9.61
C ALA A 131 3.60 -42.33 -8.52
N ILE A 132 3.28 -43.44 -7.82
CA ILE A 132 4.15 -43.97 -6.74
C ILE A 132 5.50 -44.47 -7.28
N PRO A 133 5.55 -45.31 -8.34
CA PRO A 133 6.84 -45.70 -8.89
C PRO A 133 7.66 -44.55 -9.45
N TRP A 134 7.04 -43.52 -10.05
CA TRP A 134 7.77 -42.34 -10.55
C TRP A 134 8.34 -41.51 -9.40
N ALA A 135 7.61 -41.33 -8.32
CA ALA A 135 8.11 -40.61 -7.14
C ALA A 135 9.31 -41.37 -6.53
N TRP A 136 9.20 -42.67 -6.38
CA TRP A 136 10.30 -43.52 -5.91
C TRP A 136 11.52 -43.47 -6.79
N GLU A 137 11.34 -43.58 -8.12
CA GLU A 137 12.40 -43.48 -9.11
C GLU A 137 13.09 -42.11 -9.04
N PHE A 138 12.34 -41.04 -9.00
CA PHE A 138 12.89 -39.66 -8.95
C PHE A 138 13.76 -39.46 -7.71
N LEU A 139 13.29 -39.86 -6.55
CA LEU A 139 14.00 -39.62 -5.29
C LEU A 139 15.17 -40.59 -5.07
N THR A 140 15.07 -41.83 -5.48
CA THR A 140 16.06 -42.86 -5.11
C THR A 140 17.01 -43.32 -6.24
N SER A 141 16.73 -42.96 -7.50
CA SER A 141 17.63 -43.26 -8.61
C SER A 141 18.87 -42.34 -8.60
N PRO A 142 20.08 -42.90 -8.75
CA PRO A 142 21.31 -42.11 -8.85
C PRO A 142 21.38 -41.21 -10.08
N GLU A 143 20.53 -41.46 -11.10
CA GLU A 143 20.40 -40.61 -12.28
C GLU A 143 19.71 -39.29 -11.96
N TRP A 144 18.87 -39.29 -10.92
CA TRP A 144 18.09 -38.15 -10.44
C TRP A 144 18.61 -37.68 -9.09
N ILE A 145 17.81 -37.71 -8.04
CA ILE A 145 18.19 -37.21 -6.70
C ILE A 145 19.17 -38.18 -6.01
N GLY A 146 18.87 -39.48 -6.01
CA GLY A 146 19.77 -40.50 -5.47
C GLY A 146 19.75 -40.67 -3.96
N PHE A 147 18.63 -40.39 -3.30
CA PHE A 147 18.49 -40.60 -1.87
C PHE A 147 18.68 -42.08 -1.46
N ASP A 148 19.25 -42.25 -0.28
CA ASP A 148 19.38 -43.54 0.33
C ASP A 148 18.01 -44.16 0.66
N ARG A 149 17.71 -45.31 0.07
CA ARG A 149 16.43 -46.01 0.22
C ARG A 149 16.18 -46.45 1.67
N GLU A 150 17.23 -46.71 2.45
CA GLU A 150 17.08 -47.08 3.86
C GLU A 150 16.67 -45.93 4.76
N LYS A 151 16.78 -44.67 4.26
CA LYS A 151 16.37 -43.47 4.96
C LYS A 151 15.02 -42.90 4.51
N MET A 152 14.35 -43.59 3.57
CA MET A 152 13.03 -43.16 3.10
C MET A 152 11.92 -43.74 3.98
N TYR A 153 10.98 -42.92 4.35
CA TYR A 153 9.76 -43.25 5.10
C TYR A 153 8.54 -42.70 4.35
N VAL A 154 7.38 -43.37 4.52
CA VAL A 154 6.13 -42.91 3.91
C VAL A 154 4.97 -43.01 4.88
N THR A 155 3.99 -42.17 4.71
CA THR A 155 2.68 -42.28 5.33
C THR A 155 1.63 -42.64 4.28
N VAL A 156 0.60 -43.35 4.67
CA VAL A 156 -0.53 -43.73 3.81
C VAL A 156 -1.83 -43.68 4.60
N TYR A 157 -2.93 -43.40 3.91
CA TYR A 157 -4.26 -43.49 4.51
C TYR A 157 -4.58 -44.92 4.93
N PRO A 158 -5.17 -45.20 6.11
CA PRO A 158 -5.33 -46.53 6.65
C PRO A 158 -6.07 -47.51 5.72
N ASP A 159 -7.08 -47.01 4.99
CA ASP A 159 -7.90 -47.81 4.08
C ASP A 159 -7.33 -47.88 2.66
N ASP A 160 -6.23 -47.18 2.35
CA ASP A 160 -5.59 -47.20 1.03
C ASP A 160 -4.57 -48.35 0.92
N GLU A 161 -5.08 -49.57 0.91
CA GLU A 161 -4.29 -50.79 0.75
C GLU A 161 -3.58 -50.84 -0.63
N GLU A 162 -4.12 -50.17 -1.65
CA GLU A 162 -3.47 -50.08 -2.96
C GLU A 162 -2.16 -49.31 -2.88
N ALA A 163 -2.18 -48.10 -2.29
CA ALA A 163 -0.98 -47.31 -2.10
C ALA A 163 0.05 -48.04 -1.23
N TYR A 164 -0.38 -48.66 -0.12
CA TYR A 164 0.49 -49.45 0.76
C TYR A 164 1.22 -50.54 0.00
N ASN A 165 0.48 -51.35 -0.77
CA ASN A 165 1.07 -52.45 -1.54
C ASN A 165 1.98 -51.96 -2.69
N LEU A 166 1.66 -50.83 -3.30
CA LEU A 166 2.51 -50.23 -4.32
C LEU A 166 3.86 -49.77 -3.75
N TRP A 167 3.85 -49.13 -2.56
CA TRP A 167 5.08 -48.76 -1.88
C TRP A 167 5.99 -49.97 -1.59
N ILE A 168 5.43 -51.07 -1.07
CA ILE A 168 6.18 -52.31 -0.90
C ILE A 168 6.74 -52.82 -2.22
N LYS A 169 5.92 -52.82 -3.27
CA LYS A 169 6.31 -53.29 -4.60
C LYS A 169 7.48 -52.51 -5.21
N VAL A 170 7.58 -51.21 -4.99
CA VAL A 170 8.70 -50.37 -5.49
C VAL A 170 9.96 -50.48 -4.63
N GLY A 171 9.88 -51.15 -3.46
CA GLY A 171 11.03 -51.44 -2.60
C GLY A 171 11.09 -50.61 -1.32
N MET A 172 9.99 -50.00 -0.92
CA MET A 172 9.87 -49.35 0.39
C MET A 172 9.93 -50.44 1.48
N ILE A 173 10.67 -50.18 2.57
CA ILE A 173 10.79 -51.05 3.71
C ILE A 173 9.46 -51.09 4.46
N PRO A 174 8.82 -52.22 4.68
CA PRO A 174 7.49 -52.27 5.33
C PRO A 174 7.43 -51.63 6.71
N SER A 175 8.53 -51.66 7.48
CA SER A 175 8.62 -51.01 8.80
C SER A 175 8.77 -49.46 8.71
N HIS A 176 8.97 -48.91 7.53
CA HIS A 176 9.06 -47.46 7.30
C HIS A 176 7.75 -46.87 6.80
N ILE A 177 6.66 -47.64 6.78
CA ILE A 177 5.34 -47.21 6.37
C ILE A 177 4.47 -46.97 7.60
N ARG A 178 3.99 -45.74 7.79
CA ARG A 178 2.99 -45.38 8.82
C ARG A 178 1.61 -45.22 8.18
N LYS A 179 0.61 -45.83 8.79
CA LYS A 179 -0.80 -45.62 8.45
C LYS A 179 -1.37 -44.52 9.36
N THR A 180 -1.95 -43.46 8.79
CA THR A 180 -2.55 -42.37 9.54
C THR A 180 -3.77 -41.80 8.85
N GLU A 181 -4.78 -41.43 9.64
CA GLU A 181 -6.03 -40.80 9.19
C GLU A 181 -5.79 -39.39 8.61
N ASP A 182 -4.64 -38.78 8.91
CA ASP A 182 -4.26 -37.46 8.41
C ASP A 182 -3.95 -37.47 6.90
N ASN A 183 -3.64 -38.65 6.34
CA ASN A 183 -3.43 -38.82 4.89
C ASN A 183 -4.74 -38.88 4.08
N PHE A 184 -5.62 -37.93 4.34
CA PHE A 184 -6.78 -37.68 3.49
C PHE A 184 -6.91 -36.17 3.22
N TRP A 185 -6.58 -35.80 2.01
CA TRP A 185 -6.53 -34.38 1.60
C TRP A 185 -7.91 -33.90 1.17
N GLU A 186 -8.39 -32.82 1.79
CA GLU A 186 -9.62 -32.14 1.46
C GLU A 186 -9.52 -30.63 1.80
N ILE A 187 -9.85 -29.76 0.84
CA ILE A 187 -9.93 -28.30 1.04
C ILE A 187 -11.35 -27.84 0.74
N GLY A 188 -12.20 -27.82 1.75
CA GLY A 188 -13.59 -27.46 1.56
C GLY A 188 -14.28 -28.36 0.54
N ARG A 189 -15.28 -27.82 -0.18
CA ARG A 189 -16.01 -28.59 -1.18
C ARG A 189 -15.23 -28.67 -2.49
N GLY A 190 -15.07 -29.90 -3.01
CA GLY A 190 -14.42 -30.16 -4.31
C GLY A 190 -13.56 -31.42 -4.35
N PRO A 191 -12.70 -31.54 -5.39
CA PRO A 191 -11.85 -32.71 -5.57
C PRO A 191 -10.91 -32.97 -4.41
N GLY A 192 -10.82 -34.22 -3.94
CA GLY A 192 -9.90 -34.64 -2.88
C GLY A 192 -9.85 -36.14 -2.76
N GLY A 193 -9.17 -36.66 -1.75
CA GLY A 193 -9.04 -38.11 -1.50
C GLY A 193 -7.87 -38.48 -0.63
N PRO A 194 -7.58 -39.77 -0.50
CA PRO A 194 -6.40 -40.26 0.21
C PRO A 194 -5.12 -39.67 -0.40
N ASP A 195 -4.12 -39.52 0.43
CA ASP A 195 -2.79 -39.08 0.00
C ASP A 195 -1.71 -39.96 0.66
N THR A 196 -0.48 -39.72 0.20
CA THR A 196 0.71 -40.37 0.75
C THR A 196 1.84 -39.36 0.77
N GLU A 197 2.54 -39.28 1.88
CA GLU A 197 3.64 -38.36 2.08
C GLU A 197 4.97 -39.10 2.19
N LEU A 198 5.99 -38.56 1.53
CA LEU A 198 7.33 -39.11 1.57
C LEU A 198 8.23 -38.29 2.48
N TYR A 199 8.91 -39.00 3.38
CA TYR A 199 9.83 -38.41 4.36
C TYR A 199 11.23 -38.92 4.15
N TYR A 200 12.21 -38.12 4.55
CA TYR A 200 13.62 -38.52 4.58
C TYR A 200 14.20 -38.38 5.99
N ASP A 201 14.81 -39.48 6.50
CA ASP A 201 15.51 -39.50 7.78
C ASP A 201 16.91 -38.89 7.64
N ARG A 202 17.12 -37.71 8.21
CA ARG A 202 18.40 -37.00 8.25
C ARG A 202 19.41 -37.60 9.23
N GLY A 203 18.95 -38.55 10.02
CA GLY A 203 19.77 -39.29 10.99
C GLY A 203 19.77 -38.69 12.40
N PRO A 204 20.44 -39.38 13.33
CA PRO A 204 20.37 -39.09 14.75
C PRO A 204 20.97 -37.73 15.18
N ALA A 205 21.75 -37.09 14.32
CA ALA A 205 22.26 -35.73 14.59
C ALA A 205 21.14 -34.69 14.72
N TYR A 206 19.97 -34.95 14.15
CA TYR A 206 18.78 -34.12 14.18
C TYR A 206 17.71 -34.60 15.20
N ASP A 207 18.13 -35.45 16.15
CA ASP A 207 17.29 -36.00 17.22
C ASP A 207 18.00 -35.84 18.57
N PRO A 208 18.03 -34.60 19.12
CA PRO A 208 18.75 -34.30 20.34
C PRO A 208 18.21 -35.03 21.58
N GLU A 209 16.94 -35.46 21.55
CA GLU A 209 16.29 -36.18 22.64
C GLU A 209 16.45 -37.71 22.52
N GLY A 210 16.96 -38.18 21.38
CA GLY A 210 17.19 -39.62 21.14
C GLY A 210 15.90 -40.46 21.04
N LEU A 211 14.82 -39.88 20.57
CA LEU A 211 13.51 -40.53 20.46
C LEU A 211 13.45 -41.53 19.30
N GLY A 212 14.38 -41.43 18.35
CA GLY A 212 14.48 -42.36 17.24
C GLY A 212 13.24 -42.32 16.34
N GLU A 213 12.77 -43.53 15.92
CA GLU A 213 11.61 -43.65 15.03
C GLU A 213 10.28 -43.21 15.66
N LYS A 214 10.22 -43.03 16.98
CA LYS A 214 9.01 -42.46 17.62
C LYS A 214 8.68 -41.08 17.05
N LEU A 215 9.69 -40.26 16.69
CA LEU A 215 9.46 -38.96 16.05
C LEU A 215 8.57 -39.08 14.82
N PHE A 216 8.73 -40.12 14.01
CA PHE A 216 7.93 -40.37 12.82
C PHE A 216 6.59 -41.07 13.13
N PHE A 217 6.62 -42.14 13.94
CA PHE A 217 5.43 -42.99 14.18
C PHE A 217 4.38 -42.34 15.10
N GLU A 218 4.81 -41.45 16.02
CA GLU A 218 3.93 -40.75 16.95
C GLU A 218 3.64 -39.31 16.52
N ASP A 219 4.11 -38.91 15.32
CA ASP A 219 3.92 -37.58 14.73
C ASP A 219 4.43 -36.42 15.60
N ILE A 220 5.57 -36.62 16.22
CA ILE A 220 6.20 -35.62 17.06
C ILE A 220 6.91 -34.61 16.14
N GLU A 221 6.66 -33.32 16.31
CA GLU A 221 7.32 -32.28 15.54
C GLU A 221 8.85 -32.36 15.71
N ASN A 222 9.58 -32.47 14.58
CA ASN A 222 11.02 -32.69 14.60
C ASN A 222 11.71 -32.21 13.32
N ASP A 223 13.05 -32.11 13.36
CA ASP A 223 13.87 -31.76 12.20
C ASP A 223 14.62 -32.99 11.62
N ARG A 224 14.37 -34.19 12.13
CA ARG A 224 14.99 -35.44 11.65
C ARG A 224 14.25 -36.03 10.48
N TYR A 225 12.95 -36.23 10.60
CA TYR A 225 12.09 -36.78 9.53
C TYR A 225 11.42 -35.62 8.78
N ILE A 226 11.99 -35.29 7.64
CA ILE A 226 11.48 -34.17 6.83
C ILE A 226 10.57 -34.69 5.74
N GLU A 227 9.33 -34.22 5.76
CA GLU A 227 8.40 -34.39 4.64
C GLU A 227 8.94 -33.68 3.41
N VAL A 228 9.12 -34.44 2.33
CA VAL A 228 9.67 -33.94 1.05
C VAL A 228 8.54 -33.72 0.05
N TRP A 229 7.61 -34.68 -0.03
CA TRP A 229 6.65 -34.76 -1.11
C TRP A 229 5.33 -35.30 -0.61
N ASN A 230 4.21 -34.65 -0.99
CA ASN A 230 2.86 -35.16 -0.81
C ASN A 230 2.26 -35.56 -2.18
N ILE A 231 1.61 -36.72 -2.30
CA ILE A 231 0.95 -37.23 -3.49
C ILE A 231 -0.53 -37.50 -3.17
N VAL A 232 -1.40 -36.64 -3.69
CA VAL A 232 -2.84 -36.73 -3.47
C VAL A 232 -3.51 -37.53 -4.58
N PHE A 233 -4.29 -38.51 -4.20
CA PHE A 233 -5.13 -39.34 -5.08
C PHE A 233 -6.53 -38.75 -5.14
N SER A 234 -6.70 -37.67 -5.91
CA SER A 234 -7.94 -36.90 -6.00
C SER A 234 -9.00 -37.69 -6.76
N GLN A 235 -9.84 -38.42 -6.03
CA GLN A 235 -10.82 -39.34 -6.58
C GLN A 235 -12.25 -39.14 -6.05
N TYR A 236 -12.45 -38.24 -5.07
CA TYR A 236 -13.76 -37.96 -4.47
C TYR A 236 -14.18 -36.52 -4.59
N ASP A 237 -15.51 -36.29 -4.69
CA ASP A 237 -16.14 -34.97 -4.48
C ASP A 237 -16.32 -34.77 -2.97
N CYS A 238 -15.33 -34.22 -2.32
CA CYS A 238 -15.27 -33.99 -0.88
C CYS A 238 -16.24 -32.92 -0.43
N ARG A 239 -16.89 -33.14 0.72
CA ARG A 239 -17.86 -32.22 1.34
C ARG A 239 -17.68 -32.19 2.85
N PRO A 240 -16.53 -31.71 3.35
CA PRO A 240 -16.22 -31.74 4.77
C PRO A 240 -17.25 -30.97 5.58
N GLY A 241 -17.75 -31.61 6.65
CA GLY A 241 -18.76 -31.03 7.54
C GLY A 241 -20.21 -31.12 7.02
N GLU A 242 -20.43 -31.55 5.76
CA GLU A 242 -21.76 -31.78 5.20
C GLU A 242 -22.16 -33.25 5.31
N VAL A 243 -21.26 -34.20 5.00
CA VAL A 243 -21.44 -35.63 5.06
C VAL A 243 -20.16 -36.31 5.56
N ASP A 244 -20.26 -37.58 6.01
CA ASP A 244 -19.11 -38.39 6.38
C ASP A 244 -18.23 -38.73 5.16
N ARG A 245 -16.91 -38.89 5.34
CA ARG A 245 -15.96 -39.26 4.27
C ARG A 245 -16.40 -40.55 3.53
N SER A 246 -17.00 -41.49 4.21
CA SER A 246 -17.52 -42.74 3.62
C SER A 246 -18.69 -42.53 2.64
N GLU A 247 -19.31 -41.37 2.66
CA GLU A 247 -20.44 -41.01 1.79
C GLU A 247 -19.99 -40.10 0.60
N TYR A 248 -18.70 -39.80 0.50
CA TYR A 248 -18.17 -39.05 -0.62
C TYR A 248 -18.34 -39.78 -1.94
N LYS A 249 -18.81 -39.09 -2.95
CA LYS A 249 -19.00 -39.66 -4.28
C LYS A 249 -17.68 -39.65 -5.04
N GLU A 250 -17.43 -40.74 -5.77
CA GLU A 250 -16.29 -40.76 -6.69
C GLU A 250 -16.47 -39.71 -7.78
N LEU A 251 -15.34 -39.05 -8.13
CA LEU A 251 -15.28 -38.17 -9.27
C LEU A 251 -15.45 -38.94 -10.59
N PRO A 252 -15.95 -38.30 -11.66
CA PRO A 252 -16.05 -38.93 -12.99
C PRO A 252 -14.71 -39.44 -13.54
N GLN A 253 -13.62 -38.81 -13.07
CA GLN A 253 -12.23 -39.15 -13.40
C GLN A 253 -11.37 -39.10 -12.14
N LYS A 254 -10.33 -39.95 -12.12
CA LYS A 254 -9.34 -40.00 -11.05
C LYS A 254 -8.17 -39.13 -11.46
N ASN A 255 -7.73 -38.26 -10.54
CA ASN A 255 -6.69 -37.27 -10.78
C ASN A 255 -5.51 -37.47 -9.82
N ILE A 256 -4.34 -37.03 -10.23
CA ILE A 256 -3.16 -36.93 -9.37
C ILE A 256 -2.86 -35.43 -9.18
N ASP A 257 -2.72 -35.05 -7.92
CA ASP A 257 -2.17 -33.78 -7.48
C ASP A 257 -0.95 -34.04 -6.62
N THR A 258 0.17 -33.41 -6.92
CA THR A 258 1.35 -33.57 -6.08
C THR A 258 1.97 -32.24 -5.70
N GLY A 259 2.57 -32.20 -4.52
CA GLY A 259 3.30 -31.03 -4.03
C GLY A 259 4.60 -31.41 -3.33
N MET A 260 5.72 -31.08 -3.96
CA MET A 260 7.05 -31.24 -3.39
C MET A 260 7.68 -29.86 -3.15
N GLY A 261 8.05 -29.56 -1.89
CA GLY A 261 8.72 -28.32 -1.57
C GLY A 261 10.13 -28.28 -2.11
N LEU A 262 10.41 -27.36 -3.08
CA LEU A 262 11.74 -27.21 -3.65
C LEU A 262 12.77 -26.91 -2.56
N GLU A 263 12.48 -25.98 -1.68
CA GLU A 263 13.39 -25.53 -0.61
C GLU A 263 13.75 -26.70 0.35
N ARG A 264 12.79 -27.56 0.65
CA ARG A 264 13.03 -28.76 1.48
C ARG A 264 13.91 -29.77 0.75
N LEU A 265 13.62 -30.04 -0.52
CA LEU A 265 14.42 -30.95 -1.34
C LEU A 265 15.85 -30.46 -1.51
N VAL A 266 16.03 -29.15 -1.78
CA VAL A 266 17.35 -28.53 -1.92
C VAL A 266 18.13 -28.61 -0.61
N CYS A 267 17.50 -28.36 0.52
CA CYS A 267 18.13 -28.49 1.84
C CYS A 267 18.68 -29.90 2.08
N LEU A 268 17.90 -30.92 1.77
CA LEU A 268 18.34 -32.32 1.94
C LEU A 268 19.46 -32.70 0.98
N VAL A 269 19.40 -32.26 -0.28
CA VAL A 269 20.42 -32.56 -1.32
C VAL A 269 21.74 -31.83 -1.01
N GLN A 270 21.67 -30.58 -0.54
CA GLN A 270 22.86 -29.78 -0.20
C GLN A 270 23.38 -30.05 1.22
N GLY A 271 22.67 -30.85 2.03
CA GLY A 271 23.05 -31.15 3.42
C GLY A 271 22.97 -29.95 4.35
N GLY A 272 22.07 -28.99 4.07
CA GLY A 272 21.86 -27.81 4.90
C GLY A 272 21.31 -28.15 6.29
N GLU A 273 21.69 -27.41 7.33
CA GLU A 273 21.09 -27.55 8.66
C GLU A 273 19.60 -27.21 8.62
N THR A 274 19.26 -26.13 7.89
CA THR A 274 17.90 -25.67 7.61
C THR A 274 17.76 -25.30 6.14
N ASN A 275 16.53 -25.09 5.67
CA ASN A 275 16.29 -24.60 4.30
C ASN A 275 17.02 -23.29 4.00
N PHE A 276 17.27 -22.46 5.05
CA PHE A 276 17.96 -21.18 4.91
C PHE A 276 19.46 -21.32 4.64
N ASP A 277 20.02 -22.51 4.88
CA ASP A 277 21.46 -22.79 4.67
C ASP A 277 21.73 -23.37 3.27
N THR A 278 20.92 -22.95 2.28
CA THR A 278 20.98 -23.37 0.88
C THR A 278 21.25 -22.19 -0.04
N ASP A 279 21.59 -22.48 -1.29
CA ASP A 279 21.81 -21.47 -2.35
C ASP A 279 20.56 -20.66 -2.71
N LEU A 280 19.36 -21.07 -2.27
CA LEU A 280 18.11 -20.32 -2.40
C LEU A 280 17.93 -19.21 -1.35
N PHE A 281 18.80 -19.13 -0.31
CA PHE A 281 18.69 -18.13 0.76
C PHE A 281 20.04 -17.50 1.12
N LEU A 282 21.12 -18.26 1.11
CA LEU A 282 22.45 -17.77 1.51
C LEU A 282 22.91 -16.49 0.78
N PRO A 283 22.67 -16.32 -0.53
CA PRO A 283 23.04 -15.06 -1.20
C PRO A 283 22.40 -13.82 -0.56
N VAL A 284 21.13 -13.92 -0.16
CA VAL A 284 20.39 -12.82 0.51
C VAL A 284 20.92 -12.63 1.95
N ILE A 285 21.16 -13.74 2.68
CA ILE A 285 21.73 -13.70 4.04
C ILE A 285 23.09 -13.00 4.02
N HIS A 286 23.99 -13.39 3.11
CA HIS A 286 25.33 -12.77 3.00
C HIS A 286 25.27 -11.33 2.50
N ALA A 287 24.29 -10.97 1.66
CA ALA A 287 24.08 -9.58 1.30
C ALA A 287 23.62 -8.74 2.51
N THR A 288 22.75 -9.31 3.35
CA THR A 288 22.28 -8.68 4.59
C THR A 288 23.41 -8.52 5.61
N GLU A 289 24.31 -9.50 5.76
CA GLU A 289 25.48 -9.42 6.65
C GLU A 289 26.36 -8.21 6.34
N LYS A 290 26.51 -7.86 5.06
CA LYS A 290 27.33 -6.69 4.67
C LYS A 290 26.75 -5.35 5.16
N LEU A 291 25.48 -5.34 5.50
CA LEU A 291 24.74 -4.16 5.98
C LEU A 291 24.57 -4.15 7.50
N ALA A 292 24.68 -5.32 8.11
CA ALA A 292 24.43 -5.55 9.54
C ALA A 292 25.68 -5.34 10.41
N LYS A 293 25.46 -5.16 11.72
CA LYS A 293 26.53 -5.08 12.75
C LYS A 293 26.85 -6.44 13.37
N HIS A 294 26.04 -7.46 13.15
CA HIS A 294 26.12 -8.81 13.70
C HIS A 294 26.28 -9.84 12.59
N SER A 295 26.87 -10.99 12.86
CA SER A 295 27.06 -12.07 11.89
C SER A 295 25.91 -13.08 11.93
N TYR A 296 25.65 -13.77 10.81
CA TYR A 296 24.73 -14.91 10.73
C TYR A 296 25.19 -16.08 11.61
N ASP A 297 26.48 -16.24 11.84
CA ASP A 297 27.03 -17.28 12.72
C ASP A 297 26.67 -17.07 14.20
N GLU A 298 26.31 -15.85 14.60
CA GLU A 298 25.86 -15.56 15.95
C GLU A 298 24.45 -16.13 16.18
N ARG A 299 24.35 -17.16 17.02
CA ARG A 299 23.10 -17.91 17.25
C ARG A 299 21.89 -17.03 17.55
N GLU A 300 22.10 -15.95 18.30
CA GLU A 300 21.05 -15.00 18.69
C GLU A 300 20.43 -14.26 17.49
N TYR A 301 21.20 -14.07 16.42
CA TYR A 301 20.79 -13.28 15.25
C TYR A 301 20.39 -14.11 14.04
N LYS A 302 20.63 -15.46 14.05
CA LYS A 302 20.28 -16.34 12.93
C LYS A 302 18.84 -16.18 12.45
N MET A 303 17.88 -16.11 13.40
CA MET A 303 16.48 -15.94 13.10
C MET A 303 16.21 -14.65 12.32
N ALA A 304 16.84 -13.54 12.68
CA ALA A 304 16.66 -12.25 12.03
C ALA A 304 17.04 -12.31 10.53
N TYR A 305 18.17 -12.92 10.23
CA TYR A 305 18.63 -13.13 8.86
C TYR A 305 17.70 -14.01 8.04
N ARG A 306 17.21 -15.10 8.64
CA ARG A 306 16.28 -16.03 8.00
C ARG A 306 14.95 -15.36 7.65
N VAL A 307 14.41 -14.57 8.58
CA VAL A 307 13.19 -13.79 8.35
C VAL A 307 13.38 -12.77 7.20
N ILE A 308 14.49 -12.04 7.20
CA ILE A 308 14.80 -11.07 6.15
C ILE A 308 14.90 -11.76 4.79
N ALA A 309 15.62 -12.90 4.71
CA ALA A 309 15.82 -13.63 3.48
C ALA A 309 14.52 -14.23 2.92
N ASP A 310 13.66 -14.80 3.76
CA ASP A 310 12.35 -15.28 3.36
C ASP A 310 11.45 -14.15 2.87
N HIS A 311 11.34 -13.10 3.68
CA HIS A 311 10.37 -12.05 3.44
C HIS A 311 10.70 -11.18 2.22
N ILE A 312 11.98 -10.95 1.93
CA ILE A 312 12.34 -10.21 0.71
C ILE A 312 12.07 -11.03 -0.55
N ARG A 313 12.23 -12.37 -0.51
CA ARG A 313 11.80 -13.24 -1.61
C ARG A 313 10.30 -13.08 -1.83
N THR A 314 9.50 -13.19 -0.77
CA THR A 314 8.04 -13.03 -0.82
C THR A 314 7.64 -11.70 -1.43
N VAL A 315 8.19 -10.60 -0.93
CA VAL A 315 7.86 -9.24 -1.37
C VAL A 315 8.27 -9.03 -2.83
N THR A 316 9.47 -9.49 -3.22
CA THR A 316 9.96 -9.34 -4.58
C THR A 316 9.07 -10.05 -5.58
N PHE A 317 8.74 -11.32 -5.34
CA PHE A 317 7.89 -12.09 -6.25
C PHE A 317 6.45 -11.56 -6.28
N ALA A 318 5.85 -11.26 -5.13
CA ALA A 318 4.48 -10.78 -5.06
C ALA A 318 4.28 -9.46 -5.82
N ILE A 319 5.20 -8.49 -5.64
CA ILE A 319 5.13 -7.21 -6.35
C ILE A 319 5.43 -7.39 -7.84
N SER A 320 6.38 -8.25 -8.21
CA SER A 320 6.70 -8.55 -9.61
C SER A 320 5.51 -9.19 -10.34
N ASP A 321 4.69 -9.96 -9.64
CA ASP A 321 3.46 -10.56 -10.15
C ASP A 321 2.25 -9.58 -10.13
N GLY A 322 2.43 -8.34 -9.67
CA GLY A 322 1.44 -7.26 -9.75
C GLY A 322 0.78 -6.87 -8.42
N ALA A 323 1.17 -7.45 -7.29
CA ALA A 323 0.67 -7.01 -6.00
C ALA A 323 1.25 -5.63 -5.62
N ASN A 324 0.48 -4.88 -4.83
CA ASN A 324 0.90 -3.60 -4.27
C ASN A 324 0.61 -3.54 -2.78
N PHE A 325 1.35 -2.71 -2.05
CA PHE A 325 1.06 -2.45 -0.65
C PHE A 325 -0.27 -1.70 -0.49
N SER A 326 -1.12 -2.18 0.41
CA SER A 326 -2.40 -1.53 0.73
C SER A 326 -2.77 -1.70 2.21
N ASN A 327 -3.91 -1.12 2.61
CA ASN A 327 -4.40 -1.22 4.00
C ASN A 327 -5.35 -2.41 4.21
N SER A 328 -5.65 -3.18 3.18
CA SER A 328 -6.58 -4.31 3.24
C SER A 328 -6.16 -5.43 2.30
N GLY A 329 -6.74 -6.60 2.44
CA GLY A 329 -6.54 -7.74 1.55
C GLY A 329 -5.08 -8.16 1.41
N ARG A 330 -4.69 -8.61 0.21
CA ARG A 330 -3.33 -9.12 -0.07
C ARG A 330 -2.23 -8.09 0.13
N GLY A 331 -2.50 -6.82 -0.16
CA GLY A 331 -1.51 -5.75 0.01
C GLY A 331 -1.21 -5.44 1.48
N TYR A 332 -2.18 -5.62 2.38
CA TYR A 332 -1.95 -5.55 3.82
C TYR A 332 -1.04 -6.67 4.31
N VAL A 333 -1.29 -7.90 3.85
CA VAL A 333 -0.45 -9.06 4.18
C VAL A 333 0.99 -8.83 3.72
N LEU A 334 1.16 -8.37 2.49
CA LEU A 334 2.48 -8.06 1.93
C LEU A 334 3.21 -6.97 2.73
N ARG A 335 2.48 -5.93 3.15
CA ARG A 335 3.00 -4.88 4.03
C ARG A 335 3.45 -5.43 5.39
N ARG A 336 2.66 -6.33 5.98
CA ARG A 336 3.02 -7.01 7.24
C ARG A 336 4.32 -7.81 7.09
N VAL A 337 4.47 -8.57 6.02
CA VAL A 337 5.69 -9.33 5.70
C VAL A 337 6.91 -8.40 5.63
N LEU A 338 6.83 -7.32 4.84
CA LEU A 338 7.94 -6.36 4.72
C LEU A 338 8.29 -5.71 6.07
N ARG A 339 7.31 -5.22 6.80
CA ARG A 339 7.51 -4.53 8.08
C ARG A 339 8.12 -5.44 9.14
N ARG A 340 7.75 -6.72 9.12
CA ARG A 340 8.37 -7.72 9.99
C ARG A 340 9.87 -7.86 9.68
N ALA A 341 10.26 -7.97 8.41
CA ALA A 341 11.66 -8.03 8.02
C ALA A 341 12.45 -6.76 8.40
N VAL A 342 11.86 -5.57 8.20
CA VAL A 342 12.48 -4.29 8.59
C VAL A 342 12.79 -4.25 10.09
N ARG A 343 11.88 -4.72 10.95
CA ARG A 343 12.10 -4.82 12.39
C ARG A 343 13.31 -5.71 12.71
N TYR A 344 13.44 -6.87 12.05
CA TYR A 344 14.60 -7.74 12.24
C TYR A 344 15.90 -7.11 11.73
N GLY A 345 15.84 -6.27 10.67
CA GLY A 345 16.99 -5.47 10.25
C GLY A 345 17.47 -4.49 11.33
N ILE A 346 16.54 -3.84 12.03
CA ILE A 346 16.86 -2.97 13.16
C ILE A 346 17.54 -3.77 14.29
N LYS A 347 17.04 -4.98 14.59
CA LYS A 347 17.66 -5.90 15.57
C LYS A 347 19.09 -6.27 15.17
N LEU A 348 19.39 -6.39 13.88
CA LEU A 348 20.74 -6.59 13.35
C LEU A 348 21.60 -5.33 13.36
N GLY A 349 21.07 -4.18 13.80
CA GLY A 349 21.77 -2.90 13.85
C GLY A 349 21.90 -2.20 12.50
N ILE A 350 21.07 -2.57 11.52
CA ILE A 350 21.04 -1.90 10.21
C ILE A 350 20.31 -0.55 10.36
N GLU A 351 20.92 0.51 9.86
CA GLU A 351 20.40 1.88 9.95
C GLU A 351 19.74 2.31 8.64
N GLY A 352 18.49 2.81 8.75
CA GLY A 352 17.70 3.28 7.60
C GLY A 352 17.15 2.17 6.71
N ALA A 353 16.67 2.54 5.53
CA ALA A 353 16.08 1.60 4.58
C ALA A 353 17.17 0.74 3.91
N PHE A 354 16.96 -0.57 3.88
CA PHE A 354 17.92 -1.53 3.34
C PHE A 354 17.29 -2.64 2.49
N MET A 355 16.05 -3.03 2.77
CA MET A 355 15.36 -4.14 2.10
C MET A 355 15.36 -3.98 0.58
N TYR A 356 15.22 -2.75 0.09
CA TYR A 356 15.22 -2.46 -1.34
C TYR A 356 16.51 -2.87 -2.06
N GLN A 357 17.65 -2.92 -1.35
CA GLN A 357 18.94 -3.34 -1.91
C GLN A 357 18.99 -4.85 -2.15
N LEU A 358 18.21 -5.62 -1.39
CA LEU A 358 18.15 -7.08 -1.49
C LEU A 358 17.29 -7.56 -2.65
N VAL A 359 16.46 -6.69 -3.23
CA VAL A 359 15.59 -7.03 -4.38
C VAL A 359 16.42 -7.51 -5.58
N GLN A 360 17.53 -6.83 -5.90
CA GLN A 360 18.43 -7.26 -6.97
C GLN A 360 19.04 -8.63 -6.67
N VAL A 361 19.41 -8.88 -5.42
CA VAL A 361 20.00 -10.17 -5.02
C VAL A 361 19.02 -11.32 -5.26
N VAL A 362 17.73 -11.11 -4.96
CA VAL A 362 16.68 -12.10 -5.24
C VAL A 362 16.51 -12.29 -6.75
N ALA A 363 16.49 -11.22 -7.53
CA ALA A 363 16.37 -11.31 -8.97
C ALA A 363 17.57 -12.08 -9.58
N ASP A 364 18.80 -11.74 -9.21
CA ASP A 364 20.01 -12.42 -9.67
C ASP A 364 19.99 -13.93 -9.36
N MET A 365 19.59 -14.29 -8.14
CA MET A 365 19.52 -15.68 -7.65
C MET A 365 18.49 -16.51 -8.41
N MET A 366 17.36 -15.88 -8.81
CA MET A 366 16.21 -16.56 -9.41
C MET A 366 16.13 -16.37 -10.94
N ASN A 367 17.06 -15.63 -11.55
CA ASN A 367 17.03 -15.21 -12.96
C ASN A 367 16.98 -16.36 -13.96
N ASP A 368 17.65 -17.48 -13.66
CA ASP A 368 17.71 -18.63 -14.57
C ASP A 368 16.31 -19.19 -14.89
N TYR A 369 15.38 -19.12 -13.94
CA TYR A 369 14.02 -19.65 -14.11
C TYR A 369 12.96 -18.55 -14.20
N TYR A 370 13.18 -17.40 -13.54
CA TYR A 370 12.27 -16.26 -13.51
C TYR A 370 12.91 -14.98 -14.07
N PRO A 371 13.32 -14.96 -15.37
CA PRO A 371 14.06 -13.83 -15.93
C PRO A 371 13.28 -12.51 -15.93
N TYR A 372 11.94 -12.57 -15.84
CA TYR A 372 11.09 -11.38 -15.79
C TYR A 372 11.33 -10.52 -14.53
N LEU A 373 11.92 -11.09 -13.47
CA LEU A 373 12.24 -10.34 -12.25
C LEU A 373 13.21 -9.20 -12.53
N GLU A 374 14.19 -9.41 -13.42
CA GLU A 374 15.20 -8.39 -13.75
C GLU A 374 14.55 -7.10 -14.28
N ASP A 375 13.55 -7.22 -15.15
CA ASP A 375 12.81 -6.07 -15.67
C ASP A 375 12.01 -5.32 -14.59
N LYS A 376 11.72 -5.98 -13.48
CA LYS A 376 10.92 -5.44 -12.38
C LYS A 376 11.74 -4.88 -11.22
N VAL A 377 13.04 -5.16 -11.13
CA VAL A 377 13.91 -4.79 -9.99
C VAL A 377 13.76 -3.31 -9.63
N SER A 378 13.91 -2.41 -10.59
CA SER A 378 13.86 -0.96 -10.34
C SER A 378 12.51 -0.52 -9.75
N TYR A 379 11.43 -1.12 -10.20
CA TYR A 379 10.06 -0.86 -9.73
C TYR A 379 9.87 -1.39 -8.31
N VAL A 380 10.19 -2.69 -8.11
CA VAL A 380 10.04 -3.35 -6.81
C VAL A 380 10.89 -2.67 -5.74
N ALA A 381 12.17 -2.40 -6.04
CA ALA A 381 13.07 -1.75 -5.10
C ALA A 381 12.57 -0.37 -4.67
N ARG A 382 11.99 0.42 -5.58
CA ARG A 382 11.42 1.73 -5.26
C ARG A 382 10.19 1.63 -4.36
N LEU A 383 9.27 0.68 -4.64
CA LEU A 383 8.12 0.44 -3.78
C LEU A 383 8.52 0.00 -2.37
N VAL A 384 9.45 -0.97 -2.29
CA VAL A 384 9.98 -1.47 -1.03
C VAL A 384 10.63 -0.33 -0.24
N LYS A 385 11.47 0.47 -0.86
CA LYS A 385 12.14 1.61 -0.22
C LYS A 385 11.15 2.62 0.36
N ASN A 386 10.14 3.01 -0.42
CA ASN A 386 9.14 3.98 0.01
C ASN A 386 8.31 3.47 1.20
N GLU A 387 7.86 2.20 1.16
CA GLU A 387 7.11 1.60 2.27
C GLU A 387 7.99 1.43 3.53
N GLU A 388 9.25 1.06 3.34
CA GLU A 388 10.23 0.92 4.41
C GLU A 388 10.53 2.26 5.08
N GLU A 389 10.80 3.33 4.30
CA GLU A 389 11.03 4.68 4.83
C GLU A 389 9.80 5.24 5.56
N ALA A 390 8.60 4.98 5.03
CA ALA A 390 7.35 5.35 5.70
C ALA A 390 7.19 4.58 7.02
N PHE A 391 7.54 3.29 7.04
CA PHE A 391 7.45 2.47 8.23
C PHE A 391 8.48 2.88 9.29
N HIS A 392 9.70 3.23 8.94
CA HIS A 392 10.70 3.73 9.89
C HIS A 392 10.19 4.97 10.66
N LYS A 393 9.48 5.88 9.99
CA LYS A 393 8.86 7.05 10.66
C LYS A 393 7.77 6.63 11.65
N THR A 394 6.96 5.66 11.27
CA THR A 394 5.88 5.12 12.10
C THR A 394 6.44 4.32 13.29
N LEU A 395 7.45 3.50 13.04
CA LEU A 395 8.05 2.61 14.02
C LEU A 395 8.67 3.39 15.19
N ALA A 396 9.46 4.43 14.89
CA ALA A 396 10.11 5.25 15.92
C ALA A 396 9.11 5.89 16.90
N ASN A 397 7.93 6.27 16.42
CA ASN A 397 6.86 6.83 17.25
C ASN A 397 6.05 5.75 17.98
N GLY A 398 5.71 4.67 17.28
CA GLY A 398 4.87 3.58 17.81
C GLY A 398 5.59 2.72 18.85
N GLU A 399 6.87 2.42 18.65
CA GLU A 399 7.66 1.60 19.56
C GLU A 399 7.92 2.28 20.91
N ASN A 400 8.17 3.60 20.90
CA ASN A 400 8.30 4.36 22.15
C ASN A 400 6.99 4.35 22.95
N LEU A 401 5.86 4.56 22.27
CA LEU A 401 4.55 4.52 22.91
C LEU A 401 4.21 3.12 23.43
N LEU A 402 4.48 2.08 22.65
CA LEU A 402 4.28 0.69 23.05
C LEU A 402 5.11 0.34 24.28
N ASN A 403 6.39 0.72 24.30
CA ASN A 403 7.29 0.47 25.43
C ASN A 403 6.81 1.18 26.70
N ASP A 404 6.25 2.39 26.60
CA ASP A 404 5.68 3.09 27.74
C ASP A 404 4.37 2.42 28.21
N GLU A 405 3.53 1.95 27.28
CA GLU A 405 2.32 1.21 27.63
C GLU A 405 2.63 -0.16 28.26
N LEU A 406 3.66 -0.88 27.78
CA LEU A 406 4.11 -2.11 28.42
C LEU A 406 4.57 -1.88 29.87
N LYS A 407 5.29 -0.79 30.15
CA LYS A 407 5.65 -0.40 31.52
C LYS A 407 4.42 -0.08 32.37
N ASN A 408 3.42 0.62 31.80
CA ASN A 408 2.18 0.96 32.50
C ASN A 408 1.36 -0.28 32.88
N HIS A 409 1.51 -1.37 32.14
CA HIS A 409 0.81 -2.64 32.37
C HIS A 409 1.72 -3.76 32.91
N ALA A 410 2.82 -3.41 33.56
CA ALA A 410 3.81 -4.37 34.08
C ALA A 410 3.22 -5.33 35.14
N ASP A 411 2.20 -4.91 35.86
CA ASP A 411 1.55 -5.69 36.91
C ASP A 411 0.66 -6.80 36.33
N THR A 412 -0.08 -6.52 35.26
CA THR A 412 -1.02 -7.47 34.64
C THR A 412 -0.38 -8.35 33.59
N LYS A 413 0.70 -7.88 32.97
CA LYS A 413 1.32 -8.51 31.79
C LYS A 413 0.37 -8.70 30.60
N VAL A 414 -0.72 -7.91 30.55
CA VAL A 414 -1.72 -7.92 29.49
C VAL A 414 -1.83 -6.52 28.91
N LEU A 415 -1.62 -6.39 27.61
CA LEU A 415 -1.82 -5.13 26.88
C LEU A 415 -3.29 -5.01 26.45
N PRO A 416 -4.04 -3.99 26.92
CA PRO A 416 -5.46 -3.85 26.60
C PRO A 416 -5.72 -3.63 25.10
N GLY A 417 -6.84 -4.15 24.59
CA GLY A 417 -7.24 -4.02 23.19
C GLY A 417 -7.40 -2.58 22.71
N GLU A 418 -7.87 -1.67 23.59
CA GLU A 418 -7.96 -0.23 23.31
C GLU A 418 -6.58 0.39 23.01
N VAL A 419 -5.54 -0.02 23.72
CA VAL A 419 -4.17 0.45 23.50
C VAL A 419 -3.66 -0.05 22.14
N VAL A 420 -3.91 -1.32 21.83
CA VAL A 420 -3.55 -1.92 20.54
C VAL A 420 -4.28 -1.24 19.39
N PHE A 421 -5.58 -0.95 19.57
CA PHE A 421 -6.38 -0.22 18.60
C PHE A 421 -5.85 1.20 18.37
N ARG A 422 -5.50 1.93 19.43
CA ARG A 422 -4.91 3.27 19.31
C ARG A 422 -3.58 3.26 18.56
N LEU A 423 -2.72 2.28 18.83
CA LEU A 423 -1.47 2.07 18.09
C LEU A 423 -1.74 1.82 16.60
N TYR A 424 -2.75 1.02 16.29
CA TYR A 424 -3.13 0.69 14.92
C TYR A 424 -3.77 1.88 14.20
N ASP A 425 -4.82 2.47 14.77
CA ASP A 425 -5.65 3.48 14.11
C ASP A 425 -4.96 4.85 14.00
N THR A 426 -4.33 5.30 15.10
CA THR A 426 -3.74 6.64 15.18
C THR A 426 -2.30 6.67 14.66
N TYR A 427 -1.53 5.61 14.95
CA TYR A 427 -0.11 5.58 14.64
C TYR A 427 0.25 4.63 13.50
N GLY A 428 -0.73 3.90 12.94
CA GLY A 428 -0.52 2.97 11.84
C GLY A 428 0.38 1.77 12.20
N PHE A 429 0.46 1.41 13.49
CA PHE A 429 1.28 0.34 14.00
C PHE A 429 0.49 -0.99 13.96
N PRO A 430 0.89 -1.98 13.14
CA PRO A 430 0.11 -3.19 12.96
C PRO A 430 -0.14 -3.94 14.27
N LYS A 431 -1.35 -4.48 14.46
CA LYS A 431 -1.72 -5.23 15.67
C LYS A 431 -0.86 -6.47 15.88
N GLU A 432 -0.50 -7.14 14.80
CA GLU A 432 0.35 -8.33 14.83
C GLU A 432 1.77 -7.99 15.28
N LEU A 433 2.29 -6.86 14.84
CA LEU A 433 3.59 -6.36 15.27
C LEU A 433 3.57 -5.94 16.75
N THR A 434 2.47 -5.31 17.19
CA THR A 434 2.24 -5.00 18.60
C THR A 434 2.24 -6.28 19.44
N ALA A 435 1.56 -7.33 18.97
CA ALA A 435 1.49 -8.61 19.66
C ALA A 435 2.87 -9.28 19.74
N GLU A 436 3.62 -9.33 18.63
CA GLU A 436 4.96 -9.92 18.58
C GLU A 436 5.95 -9.21 19.52
N ILE A 437 5.90 -7.85 19.56
CA ILE A 437 6.78 -7.08 20.48
C ILE A 437 6.35 -7.29 21.94
N ALA A 438 5.06 -7.32 22.21
CA ALA A 438 4.54 -7.57 23.55
C ALA A 438 4.92 -8.98 24.05
N GLU A 439 4.80 -10.00 23.20
CA GLU A 439 5.17 -11.38 23.49
C GLU A 439 6.69 -11.50 23.74
N ASP A 440 7.52 -10.88 22.91
CA ASP A 440 8.97 -10.82 23.11
C ASP A 440 9.36 -10.20 24.48
N ALA A 441 8.52 -9.26 24.97
CA ALA A 441 8.67 -8.63 26.28
C ALA A 441 8.01 -9.43 27.42
N GLY A 442 7.39 -10.59 27.16
CA GLY A 442 6.69 -11.44 28.13
C GLY A 442 5.31 -10.93 28.52
N TYR A 443 4.60 -10.28 27.60
CA TYR A 443 3.21 -9.82 27.74
C TYR A 443 2.29 -10.57 26.80
N THR A 444 1.00 -10.63 27.15
CA THR A 444 -0.08 -11.04 26.23
C THR A 444 -0.86 -9.82 25.75
N VAL A 445 -1.62 -9.98 24.67
CA VAL A 445 -2.40 -8.89 24.05
C VAL A 445 -3.88 -9.26 23.99
N ASP A 446 -4.75 -8.33 24.38
CA ASP A 446 -6.20 -8.48 24.27
C ASP A 446 -6.67 -8.19 22.82
N LEU A 447 -6.60 -9.23 21.98
CA LEU A 447 -7.05 -9.12 20.58
C LEU A 447 -8.57 -9.05 20.46
N GLU A 448 -9.34 -9.62 21.40
CA GLU A 448 -10.81 -9.53 21.39
C GLU A 448 -11.26 -8.08 21.64
N GLY A 449 -10.60 -7.39 22.58
CA GLY A 449 -10.82 -5.97 22.83
C GLY A 449 -10.48 -5.12 21.60
N PHE A 450 -9.38 -5.42 20.92
CA PHE A 450 -9.03 -4.75 19.66
C PHE A 450 -10.12 -4.92 18.59
N ASP A 451 -10.62 -6.14 18.38
CA ASP A 451 -11.62 -6.42 17.36
C ASP A 451 -12.96 -5.73 17.66
N LYS A 452 -13.32 -5.52 18.93
CA LYS A 452 -14.48 -4.72 19.35
C LYS A 452 -14.32 -3.25 18.98
N GLU A 453 -13.16 -2.65 19.24
CA GLU A 453 -12.87 -1.25 18.88
C GLU A 453 -12.89 -1.06 17.36
N MET A 454 -12.35 -2.01 16.61
CA MET A 454 -12.39 -2.02 15.13
C MET A 454 -13.82 -2.11 14.60
N ALA A 455 -14.67 -2.93 15.20
CA ALA A 455 -16.07 -3.05 14.81
C ALA A 455 -16.82 -1.74 15.07
N GLU A 456 -16.55 -1.10 16.20
CA GLU A 456 -17.15 0.18 16.58
C GLU A 456 -16.69 1.33 15.64
N GLN A 457 -15.42 1.36 15.26
CA GLN A 457 -14.92 2.32 14.26
C GLN A 457 -15.62 2.14 12.91
N LYS A 458 -15.74 0.88 12.44
CA LYS A 458 -16.45 0.58 11.19
C LYS A 458 -17.91 0.99 11.25
N ARG A 459 -18.58 0.79 12.39
CA ARG A 459 -19.97 1.23 12.63
C ARG A 459 -20.07 2.75 12.52
N ARG A 460 -19.23 3.50 13.26
CA ARG A 460 -19.20 4.98 13.19
C ARG A 460 -18.90 5.51 11.78
N ALA A 461 -17.99 4.85 11.05
CA ALA A 461 -17.67 5.22 9.67
C ALA A 461 -18.83 4.97 8.71
N ARG A 462 -19.64 3.93 8.91
CA ARG A 462 -20.88 3.67 8.15
C ARG A 462 -21.95 4.72 8.46
N GLU A 463 -22.20 4.97 9.74
CA GLU A 463 -23.18 5.99 10.17
C GLU A 463 -22.83 7.39 9.67
N ALA A 464 -21.55 7.76 9.66
CA ALA A 464 -21.08 9.04 9.14
C ALA A 464 -21.23 9.17 7.61
N ARG A 465 -21.34 8.06 6.88
CA ARG A 465 -21.59 8.07 5.42
C ARG A 465 -23.07 8.18 5.04
N GLY A 466 -23.97 8.16 6.01
CA GLY A 466 -25.41 8.31 5.76
C GLY A 466 -26.05 7.11 5.06
N ASP A 467 -25.58 5.89 5.36
CA ASP A 467 -26.03 4.63 4.75
C ASP A 467 -27.47 4.22 5.16
N GLN A 468 -28.44 5.13 5.04
CA GLN A 468 -29.86 4.78 5.14
C GLN A 468 -30.36 4.05 3.88
N GLN A 469 -29.74 4.31 2.72
CA GLN A 469 -30.20 3.74 1.43
C GLN A 469 -29.87 2.24 1.26
N SER A 470 -28.79 1.72 1.87
CA SER A 470 -28.40 0.31 1.66
C SER A 470 -29.33 -0.69 2.39
N MET A 471 -30.07 -0.26 3.42
CA MET A 471 -31.01 -1.15 4.14
C MET A 471 -32.31 -1.37 3.37
N HIS A 472 -32.78 -0.38 2.61
CA HIS A 472 -34.00 -0.52 1.79
C HIS A 472 -33.78 -1.49 0.62
N ALA A 473 -32.61 -1.47 0.00
CA ALA A 473 -32.26 -2.38 -1.12
C ALA A 473 -32.09 -3.86 -0.70
N GLN A 474 -32.13 -4.20 0.57
CA GLN A 474 -32.00 -5.57 1.09
C GLN A 474 -33.31 -6.10 1.73
N SER A 475 -34.43 -5.47 1.43
CA SER A 475 -35.72 -5.93 1.93
C SER A 475 -36.07 -7.32 1.37
N LYS A 476 -36.86 -8.08 2.13
CA LYS A 476 -37.30 -9.42 1.68
C LYS A 476 -38.08 -9.36 0.37
N ASP A 477 -38.97 -8.37 0.22
CA ASP A 477 -39.81 -8.23 -0.96
C ASP A 477 -38.98 -7.92 -2.21
N LEU A 478 -37.89 -7.13 -2.11
CA LEU A 478 -36.97 -6.89 -3.19
C LEU A 478 -36.07 -8.12 -3.46
N MET A 479 -35.71 -8.89 -2.43
CA MET A 479 -34.96 -10.15 -2.61
C MET A 479 -35.81 -11.23 -3.32
N ASP A 480 -37.10 -11.25 -3.09
CA ASP A 480 -38.04 -12.20 -3.72
C ASP A 480 -38.52 -11.73 -5.12
N PHE A 481 -38.20 -10.48 -5.51
CA PHE A 481 -38.60 -9.91 -6.81
C PHE A 481 -37.60 -10.30 -7.92
N THR A 482 -38.04 -11.17 -8.83
CA THR A 482 -37.18 -11.79 -9.87
C THR A 482 -37.52 -11.39 -11.30
N ASP A 483 -38.59 -10.57 -11.52
CA ASP A 483 -38.98 -10.13 -12.85
C ASP A 483 -37.84 -9.33 -13.50
N GLU A 484 -37.60 -9.59 -14.78
CA GLU A 484 -36.53 -8.95 -15.54
C GLU A 484 -36.86 -7.50 -15.91
N SER A 485 -35.85 -6.65 -15.95
CA SER A 485 -35.90 -5.27 -16.44
C SER A 485 -34.81 -5.04 -17.46
N VAL A 486 -35.15 -4.50 -18.63
CA VAL A 486 -34.22 -4.28 -19.74
C VAL A 486 -33.71 -2.85 -19.75
N PHE A 487 -32.39 -2.66 -19.75
CA PHE A 487 -31.78 -1.34 -19.88
C PHE A 487 -31.54 -0.96 -21.34
N THR A 488 -32.19 0.10 -21.81
CA THR A 488 -32.11 0.60 -23.21
C THR A 488 -31.33 1.92 -23.33
N GLY A 489 -30.93 2.51 -22.19
CA GLY A 489 -30.36 3.85 -22.10
C GLY A 489 -28.96 4.03 -22.68
N TYR A 490 -28.36 3.00 -23.33
CA TYR A 490 -27.17 3.20 -24.15
C TYR A 490 -27.48 3.97 -25.43
N THR A 491 -28.62 3.70 -26.03
CA THR A 491 -29.06 4.24 -27.33
C THR A 491 -30.28 5.15 -27.23
N GLU A 492 -31.17 4.84 -26.30
CA GLU A 492 -32.45 5.56 -26.14
C GLU A 492 -32.36 6.58 -24.99
N SER A 493 -32.90 7.78 -25.21
CA SER A 493 -32.99 8.82 -24.17
C SER A 493 -34.33 8.85 -23.45
N THR A 494 -35.30 8.13 -24.00
CA THR A 494 -36.65 7.99 -23.45
C THR A 494 -37.09 6.54 -23.55
N CYS A 495 -37.97 6.11 -22.66
CA CYS A 495 -38.60 4.81 -22.73
C CYS A 495 -40.11 4.90 -22.55
N LYS A 496 -40.83 3.90 -23.08
CA LYS A 496 -42.22 3.67 -22.77
C LYS A 496 -42.31 2.31 -22.10
N ALA A 497 -42.57 2.30 -20.81
CA ALA A 497 -42.39 1.14 -19.97
C ALA A 497 -43.63 0.83 -19.14
N LYS A 498 -43.72 -0.41 -18.71
CA LYS A 498 -44.73 -0.87 -17.76
C LYS A 498 -44.13 -0.95 -16.37
N VAL A 499 -44.83 -0.46 -15.37
CA VAL A 499 -44.49 -0.60 -13.97
C VAL A 499 -44.72 -2.06 -13.55
N ILE A 500 -43.63 -2.78 -13.20
CA ILE A 500 -43.68 -4.19 -12.79
C ILE A 500 -43.51 -4.40 -11.29
N GLY A 501 -43.08 -3.37 -10.58
CA GLY A 501 -42.97 -3.40 -9.11
C GLY A 501 -43.00 -2.00 -8.53
N LEU A 502 -43.69 -1.84 -7.42
CA LEU A 502 -43.75 -0.63 -6.60
C LEU A 502 -43.36 -0.96 -5.16
N PHE A 503 -42.48 -0.15 -4.57
CA PHE A 503 -41.99 -0.37 -3.22
C PHE A 503 -42.01 0.94 -2.43
N LYS A 504 -42.40 0.84 -1.15
CA LYS A 504 -42.31 1.91 -0.18
C LYS A 504 -41.57 1.41 1.04
N ASP A 505 -40.48 2.06 1.41
CA ASP A 505 -39.60 1.62 2.50
C ASP A 505 -39.15 0.14 2.34
N GLY A 506 -38.97 -0.29 1.08
CA GLY A 506 -38.58 -1.67 0.77
C GLY A 506 -39.70 -2.71 0.80
N VAL A 507 -40.95 -2.32 1.09
CA VAL A 507 -42.10 -3.21 1.10
C VAL A 507 -42.89 -3.04 -0.23
N ARG A 508 -43.22 -4.15 -0.89
CA ARG A 508 -44.01 -4.12 -2.13
C ARG A 508 -45.43 -3.59 -1.87
N VAL A 509 -45.84 -2.62 -2.66
CA VAL A 509 -47.17 -2.01 -2.59
C VAL A 509 -47.86 -2.09 -3.95
N SER A 510 -49.22 -1.94 -4.01
CA SER A 510 -49.97 -1.96 -5.23
C SER A 510 -50.13 -0.57 -5.89
N GLU A 511 -49.92 0.51 -5.12
CA GLU A 511 -50.01 1.88 -5.58
C GLU A 511 -49.08 2.80 -4.75
N LEU A 512 -48.62 3.89 -5.38
CA LEU A 512 -47.83 4.96 -4.77
C LEU A 512 -48.51 6.31 -5.00
N GLU A 513 -48.64 7.12 -3.94
CA GLU A 513 -49.19 8.48 -3.94
C GLU A 513 -48.12 9.52 -3.50
N ASP A 514 -47.06 9.07 -2.86
CA ASP A 514 -45.91 9.87 -2.41
C ASP A 514 -44.59 9.11 -2.69
N GLU A 515 -43.47 9.62 -2.24
CA GLU A 515 -42.13 9.06 -2.53
C GLU A 515 -42.07 7.53 -2.37
N GLY A 516 -41.30 6.88 -3.24
CA GLY A 516 -41.09 5.43 -3.23
C GLY A 516 -40.19 4.97 -4.38
N ASP A 517 -40.05 3.65 -4.47
CA ASP A 517 -39.20 3.03 -5.48
C ASP A 517 -40.03 2.26 -6.50
N ILE A 518 -39.62 2.35 -7.78
CA ILE A 518 -40.30 1.64 -8.88
C ILE A 518 -39.33 0.80 -9.69
N ILE A 519 -39.80 -0.34 -10.18
CA ILE A 519 -39.12 -1.16 -11.20
C ILE A 519 -39.98 -1.16 -12.47
N LEU A 520 -39.34 -0.88 -13.60
CA LEU A 520 -39.91 -0.86 -14.92
C LEU A 520 -39.46 -2.10 -15.71
N ASP A 521 -40.31 -2.63 -16.61
CA ASP A 521 -39.95 -3.74 -17.51
C ASP A 521 -38.84 -3.36 -18.49
N GLU A 522 -38.83 -2.07 -18.89
CA GLU A 522 -37.81 -1.47 -19.74
C GLU A 522 -37.45 -0.07 -19.20
N THR A 523 -36.18 0.31 -19.20
CA THR A 523 -35.76 1.62 -18.71
C THR A 523 -34.59 2.22 -19.50
N CYS A 524 -34.66 3.54 -19.72
CA CYS A 524 -33.56 4.31 -20.28
C CYS A 524 -32.63 4.88 -19.20
N PHE A 525 -32.95 4.78 -17.90
CA PHE A 525 -32.20 5.34 -16.81
C PHE A 525 -31.07 4.40 -16.41
N TYR A 526 -29.85 4.94 -16.29
CA TYR A 526 -28.68 4.22 -15.83
C TYR A 526 -28.68 4.10 -14.29
N ALA A 527 -28.64 2.87 -13.80
CA ALA A 527 -28.47 2.62 -12.37
C ALA A 527 -27.00 2.77 -11.95
N GLU A 528 -26.74 3.40 -10.80
CA GLU A 528 -25.39 3.62 -10.28
C GLU A 528 -24.56 2.33 -10.33
N SER A 529 -23.45 2.39 -11.04
CA SER A 529 -22.57 1.23 -11.22
C SER A 529 -21.21 1.61 -11.78
N GLY A 530 -20.16 0.85 -11.41
CA GLY A 530 -18.82 1.02 -11.97
C GLY A 530 -18.25 2.43 -11.80
N GLY A 531 -18.66 3.14 -10.75
CA GLY A 531 -18.24 4.51 -10.46
C GLY A 531 -18.99 5.59 -11.26
N GLN A 532 -19.94 5.24 -12.15
CA GLN A 532 -20.82 6.21 -12.78
C GLN A 532 -22.05 6.41 -11.91
N CYS A 533 -22.41 7.69 -11.63
CA CYS A 533 -23.61 8.05 -10.89
C CYS A 533 -24.88 7.64 -11.63
N ALA A 534 -25.96 7.49 -10.89
CA ALA A 534 -27.29 7.27 -11.42
C ALA A 534 -27.75 8.45 -12.30
N ASP A 535 -28.69 8.16 -13.20
CA ASP A 535 -29.43 9.22 -13.89
C ASP A 535 -30.53 9.77 -13.01
N THR A 536 -30.83 11.02 -13.28
CA THR A 536 -32.04 11.71 -12.80
C THR A 536 -32.94 12.04 -13.99
N GLY A 537 -34.21 12.33 -13.74
CA GLY A 537 -35.13 12.70 -14.80
C GLY A 537 -36.61 12.65 -14.39
N ARG A 538 -37.47 12.20 -15.26
CA ARG A 538 -38.92 12.16 -14.99
C ARG A 538 -39.56 10.90 -15.54
N VAL A 539 -40.62 10.45 -14.85
CA VAL A 539 -41.55 9.43 -15.32
C VAL A 539 -43.00 10.03 -15.30
N TRP A 540 -43.79 9.74 -16.33
CA TRP A 540 -45.14 10.31 -16.43
C TRP A 540 -46.04 9.48 -17.31
N ASN A 541 -47.35 9.66 -17.11
CA ASN A 541 -48.39 9.28 -18.04
C ASN A 541 -49.50 10.37 -18.06
N ASP A 542 -50.68 10.09 -18.57
CA ASP A 542 -51.79 11.10 -18.67
C ASP A 542 -52.31 11.55 -17.29
N THR A 543 -52.14 10.78 -16.27
CA THR A 543 -52.70 10.97 -14.90
C THR A 543 -51.69 10.99 -13.76
N PHE A 544 -50.42 10.81 -14.13
CA PHE A 544 -49.32 10.68 -13.15
C PHE A 544 -48.07 11.35 -13.66
N SER A 545 -47.33 12.01 -12.78
CA SER A 545 -45.94 12.40 -13.04
C SER A 545 -45.13 12.39 -11.75
N ALA A 546 -43.83 12.06 -11.86
CA ALA A 546 -42.87 12.09 -10.76
C ALA A 546 -41.46 12.39 -11.27
N ASP A 547 -40.64 12.95 -10.37
CA ASP A 547 -39.22 13.13 -10.61
C ASP A 547 -38.48 11.84 -10.22
N VAL A 548 -37.58 11.38 -11.07
CA VAL A 548 -36.61 10.31 -10.74
C VAL A 548 -35.34 10.97 -10.18
N THR A 549 -35.08 10.80 -8.90
CA THR A 549 -33.96 11.47 -8.21
C THR A 549 -32.74 10.58 -8.02
N ASP A 550 -32.93 9.26 -8.08
CA ASP A 550 -31.85 8.25 -7.98
C ASP A 550 -32.28 6.95 -8.68
N VAL A 551 -31.30 6.17 -9.13
CA VAL A 551 -31.49 4.82 -9.66
C VAL A 551 -30.42 3.88 -9.16
N GLN A 552 -30.80 2.91 -8.35
CA GLN A 552 -29.92 1.91 -7.79
C GLN A 552 -30.16 0.52 -8.40
N LYS A 553 -29.30 -0.45 -8.12
CA LYS A 553 -29.52 -1.84 -8.52
C LYS A 553 -30.22 -2.62 -7.41
N ALA A 554 -31.37 -3.20 -7.71
CA ALA A 554 -32.03 -4.19 -6.88
C ALA A 554 -31.18 -5.48 -6.79
N PRO A 555 -31.45 -6.41 -5.85
CA PRO A 555 -30.66 -7.63 -5.64
C PRO A 555 -30.43 -8.49 -6.89
N HIS A 556 -31.41 -8.57 -7.78
CA HIS A 556 -31.31 -9.29 -9.05
C HIS A 556 -30.90 -8.41 -10.23
N LYS A 557 -30.26 -7.26 -9.94
CA LYS A 557 -29.69 -6.29 -10.91
C LYS A 557 -30.71 -5.44 -11.67
N GLN A 558 -31.99 -5.49 -11.36
CA GLN A 558 -33.00 -4.58 -11.96
C GLN A 558 -32.69 -3.13 -11.55
N PRO A 559 -32.84 -2.14 -12.43
CA PRO A 559 -32.83 -0.74 -12.06
C PRO A 559 -34.04 -0.40 -11.16
N LEU A 560 -33.74 0.03 -9.94
CA LEU A 560 -34.68 0.47 -8.92
C LEU A 560 -34.69 2.01 -8.92
N HIS A 561 -35.73 2.63 -9.41
CA HIS A 561 -35.86 4.09 -9.57
C HIS A 561 -36.50 4.65 -8.33
N HIS A 562 -35.79 5.55 -7.64
CA HIS A 562 -36.38 6.35 -6.55
C HIS A 562 -37.14 7.54 -7.16
N ILE A 563 -38.41 7.65 -6.81
CA ILE A 563 -39.27 8.71 -7.33
C ILE A 563 -39.81 9.60 -6.22
N GLU A 564 -39.80 10.91 -6.50
CA GLU A 564 -40.27 11.95 -5.60
C GLU A 564 -41.19 12.95 -6.36
N ASN A 565 -41.77 13.90 -5.65
CA ASN A 565 -42.63 14.95 -6.21
C ASN A 565 -43.77 14.36 -7.08
N ILE A 566 -44.42 13.33 -6.56
CA ILE A 566 -45.49 12.62 -7.23
C ILE A 566 -46.72 13.51 -7.36
N ASP A 567 -47.24 13.65 -8.58
CA ASP A 567 -48.54 14.21 -8.91
C ASP A 567 -49.41 13.13 -9.52
N GLY A 568 -50.46 12.71 -8.84
CA GLY A 568 -51.33 11.60 -9.21
C GLY A 568 -51.05 10.33 -8.40
N ILE A 569 -51.54 9.18 -8.87
CA ILE A 569 -51.40 7.87 -8.26
C ILE A 569 -50.78 6.91 -9.28
N LEU A 570 -49.72 6.24 -8.94
CA LEU A 570 -49.10 5.22 -9.77
C LEU A 570 -49.49 3.82 -9.28
N LYS A 571 -49.88 2.94 -10.20
CA LYS A 571 -50.28 1.56 -9.90
C LYS A 571 -49.38 0.56 -10.59
N GLU A 572 -49.20 -0.59 -9.98
CA GLU A 572 -48.54 -1.70 -10.65
C GLU A 572 -49.33 -2.12 -11.91
N GLY A 573 -48.61 -2.22 -12.99
CA GLY A 573 -49.20 -2.50 -14.33
C GLY A 573 -49.48 -1.27 -15.19
N ASP A 574 -49.33 -0.07 -14.65
CA ASP A 574 -49.49 1.16 -15.44
C ASP A 574 -48.38 1.31 -16.49
N GLU A 575 -48.77 1.86 -17.65
CA GLU A 575 -47.80 2.31 -18.65
C GLU A 575 -47.35 3.73 -18.33
N VAL A 576 -46.02 3.93 -18.35
CA VAL A 576 -45.42 5.25 -18.14
C VAL A 576 -44.40 5.57 -19.23
N ASN A 577 -44.18 6.85 -19.49
CA ASN A 577 -43.05 7.33 -20.25
C ASN A 577 -41.96 7.72 -19.28
N GLY A 578 -40.70 7.43 -19.62
CA GLY A 578 -39.53 7.84 -18.87
C GLY A 578 -38.56 8.64 -19.72
N ALA A 579 -37.94 9.66 -19.15
CA ALA A 579 -36.84 10.39 -19.79
C ALA A 579 -35.82 10.83 -18.74
N PHE A 580 -34.57 10.49 -18.97
CA PHE A 580 -33.48 11.00 -18.12
C PHE A 580 -33.08 12.43 -18.50
N ASP A 581 -32.42 13.15 -17.59
CA ASP A 581 -31.82 14.45 -17.86
C ASP A 581 -30.68 14.32 -18.88
N ALA A 582 -30.96 14.71 -20.13
CA ALA A 582 -30.03 14.55 -21.24
C ALA A 582 -28.78 15.41 -21.08
N ASP A 583 -28.85 16.58 -20.44
CA ASP A 583 -27.74 17.50 -20.24
C ASP A 583 -26.81 16.93 -19.16
N ALA A 584 -27.36 16.49 -18.04
CA ALA A 584 -26.60 15.81 -16.96
C ALA A 584 -25.93 14.53 -17.48
N ARG A 585 -26.64 13.68 -18.24
CA ARG A 585 -26.10 12.47 -18.86
C ARG A 585 -24.98 12.78 -19.84
N GLN A 586 -25.06 13.84 -20.64
CA GLN A 586 -24.00 14.23 -21.56
C GLN A 586 -22.75 14.68 -20.83
N LEU A 587 -22.86 15.39 -19.71
CA LEU A 587 -21.74 15.77 -18.87
C LEU A 587 -21.11 14.52 -18.21
N THR A 588 -21.94 13.61 -17.69
CA THR A 588 -21.49 12.34 -17.10
C THR A 588 -20.76 11.48 -18.13
N ARG A 589 -21.30 11.31 -19.35
CA ARG A 589 -20.63 10.60 -20.46
C ARG A 589 -19.26 11.20 -20.78
N ALA A 590 -19.16 12.52 -20.80
CA ALA A 590 -17.91 13.22 -21.08
C ALA A 590 -16.90 12.99 -19.96
N ASN A 591 -17.27 13.19 -18.70
CA ASN A 591 -16.37 12.92 -17.57
C ASN A 591 -15.96 11.46 -17.53
N HIS A 592 -16.88 10.50 -17.74
CA HIS A 592 -16.54 9.08 -17.75
C HIS A 592 -15.55 8.73 -18.87
N SER A 593 -15.81 9.15 -20.09
CA SER A 593 -14.94 8.91 -21.23
C SER A 593 -13.55 9.54 -21.04
N SER A 594 -13.50 10.72 -20.39
CA SER A 594 -12.22 11.38 -20.10
C SER A 594 -11.34 10.58 -19.13
N LEU A 595 -11.93 9.81 -18.20
CA LEU A 595 -11.15 8.99 -17.27
C LEU A 595 -10.46 7.81 -17.95
N HIS A 596 -11.03 7.25 -19.02
CA HIS A 596 -10.34 6.25 -19.84
C HIS A 596 -9.09 6.83 -20.53
N LEU A 597 -9.21 8.04 -21.09
CA LEU A 597 -8.05 8.75 -21.65
C LEU A 597 -7.04 9.10 -20.55
N LEU A 598 -7.51 9.54 -19.39
CA LEU A 598 -6.68 9.87 -18.25
C LEU A 598 -5.88 8.65 -17.76
N GLN A 599 -6.52 7.48 -17.64
CA GLN A 599 -5.83 6.25 -17.24
C GLN A 599 -4.72 5.87 -18.21
N ALA A 600 -5.01 5.91 -19.50
CA ALA A 600 -4.02 5.61 -20.54
C ALA A 600 -2.84 6.61 -20.52
N ALA A 601 -3.13 7.92 -20.38
CA ALA A 601 -2.14 8.97 -20.28
C ALA A 601 -1.29 8.83 -19.01
N LEU A 602 -1.89 8.51 -17.87
CA LEU A 602 -1.17 8.25 -16.62
C LEU A 602 -0.22 7.05 -16.75
N LYS A 603 -0.66 5.94 -17.38
CA LYS A 603 0.21 4.81 -17.67
C LYS A 603 1.39 5.21 -18.56
N GLN A 604 1.14 6.00 -19.59
CA GLN A 604 2.20 6.45 -20.50
C GLN A 604 3.24 7.35 -19.81
N VAL A 605 2.82 8.22 -18.88
CA VAL A 605 3.71 9.21 -18.23
C VAL A 605 4.35 8.66 -16.95
N LEU A 606 3.61 7.87 -16.16
CA LEU A 606 4.05 7.38 -14.85
C LEU A 606 4.52 5.93 -14.89
N GLY A 607 4.06 5.14 -15.87
CA GLY A 607 4.42 3.74 -16.06
C GLY A 607 3.26 2.75 -15.91
N ASP A 608 3.48 1.52 -16.37
CA ASP A 608 2.46 0.45 -16.45
C ASP A 608 1.86 -0.01 -15.11
N HIS A 609 2.50 0.35 -14.00
CA HIS A 609 1.99 0.06 -12.66
C HIS A 609 0.75 0.87 -12.27
N VAL A 610 0.43 1.90 -13.04
CA VAL A 610 -0.80 2.67 -12.82
C VAL A 610 -2.00 1.81 -13.12
N ALA A 611 -2.81 1.56 -12.11
CA ALA A 611 -4.06 0.84 -12.20
C ALA A 611 -5.16 1.61 -11.46
N GLN A 612 -6.38 1.51 -11.95
CA GLN A 612 -7.53 2.10 -11.28
C GLN A 612 -7.75 1.43 -9.92
N ALA A 613 -7.86 2.24 -8.87
CA ALA A 613 -8.24 1.82 -7.53
C ALA A 613 -9.67 2.25 -7.16
N GLY A 614 -10.24 3.16 -7.93
CA GLY A 614 -11.61 3.63 -7.81
C GLY A 614 -11.91 4.75 -8.81
N SER A 615 -13.16 5.03 -9.05
CA SER A 615 -13.60 6.15 -9.88
C SER A 615 -14.93 6.72 -9.42
N TYR A 616 -15.22 7.94 -9.85
CA TYR A 616 -16.54 8.55 -9.76
C TYR A 616 -16.75 9.41 -11.01
N ASN A 617 -17.87 9.25 -11.67
CA ASN A 617 -18.23 9.95 -12.88
C ASN A 617 -19.64 10.52 -12.73
N GLY A 618 -19.71 11.82 -12.51
CA GLY A 618 -20.96 12.57 -12.43
C GLY A 618 -20.97 13.75 -13.39
N PRO A 619 -22.06 14.53 -13.43
CA PRO A 619 -22.16 15.70 -14.30
C PRO A 619 -21.24 16.84 -13.87
N GLU A 620 -20.85 16.87 -12.58
CA GLU A 620 -20.04 17.95 -12.04
C GLU A 620 -18.55 17.76 -12.30
N TYR A 621 -18.03 16.53 -12.11
CA TYR A 621 -16.62 16.18 -12.25
C TYR A 621 -16.43 14.69 -12.48
N GLY A 622 -15.25 14.33 -12.97
CA GLY A 622 -14.70 12.98 -12.91
C GLY A 622 -13.64 12.87 -11.82
N ARG A 623 -13.64 11.79 -11.08
CA ARG A 623 -12.61 11.46 -10.08
C ARG A 623 -11.99 10.11 -10.38
N PHE A 624 -10.67 10.07 -10.40
CA PHE A 624 -9.90 8.87 -10.68
C PHE A 624 -8.90 8.59 -9.57
N ASP A 625 -9.09 7.48 -8.88
CA ASP A 625 -8.19 6.97 -7.85
C ASP A 625 -7.30 5.90 -8.50
N PHE A 626 -5.99 6.05 -8.37
CA PHE A 626 -5.04 5.18 -9.06
C PHE A 626 -3.84 4.82 -8.19
N THR A 627 -3.23 3.68 -8.49
CA THR A 627 -2.03 3.21 -7.81
C THR A 627 -0.82 4.01 -8.27
N HIS A 628 -0.18 4.74 -7.35
CA HIS A 628 1.11 5.38 -7.58
C HIS A 628 1.78 5.71 -6.25
N PHE A 629 3.08 5.48 -6.17
CA PHE A 629 3.85 5.47 -4.91
C PHE A 629 4.39 6.83 -4.49
N GLU A 630 4.39 7.82 -5.36
CA GLU A 630 4.88 9.18 -5.08
C GLU A 630 3.94 10.25 -5.63
N LYS A 631 4.15 11.49 -5.22
CA LYS A 631 3.39 12.60 -5.78
C LYS A 631 3.85 12.86 -7.21
N PRO A 632 2.96 12.80 -8.21
CA PRO A 632 3.29 13.24 -9.56
C PRO A 632 3.78 14.69 -9.56
N THR A 633 4.81 14.98 -10.33
CA THR A 633 5.31 16.34 -10.49
C THR A 633 4.34 17.17 -11.32
N ASP A 634 4.38 18.50 -11.15
CA ASP A 634 3.57 19.42 -11.96
C ASP A 634 3.84 19.25 -13.47
N ALA A 635 5.07 18.90 -13.83
CA ALA A 635 5.44 18.63 -15.23
C ALA A 635 4.76 17.35 -15.75
N GLN A 636 4.68 16.29 -14.94
CA GLN A 636 4.00 15.05 -15.30
C GLN A 636 2.49 15.27 -15.42
N LEU A 637 1.87 16.00 -14.48
CA LEU A 637 0.43 16.31 -14.55
C LEU A 637 0.09 17.15 -15.79
N LYS A 638 0.91 18.14 -16.11
CA LYS A 638 0.75 18.93 -17.36
C LYS A 638 0.91 18.07 -18.60
N GLU A 639 1.82 17.11 -18.61
CA GLU A 639 1.99 16.20 -19.74
C GLU A 639 0.80 15.25 -19.88
N VAL A 640 0.27 14.73 -18.77
CA VAL A 640 -0.97 13.93 -18.76
C VAL A 640 -2.13 14.74 -19.33
N GLU A 641 -2.34 15.96 -18.84
CA GLU A 641 -3.42 16.85 -19.33
C GLU A 641 -3.24 17.20 -20.83
N ARG A 642 -2.01 17.42 -21.28
CA ARG A 642 -1.67 17.66 -22.68
C ARG A 642 -2.05 16.46 -23.56
N ILE A 643 -1.66 15.23 -23.13
CA ILE A 643 -1.96 14.00 -23.86
C ILE A 643 -3.47 13.78 -23.98
N VAL A 644 -4.21 13.94 -22.88
CA VAL A 644 -5.68 13.78 -22.89
C VAL A 644 -6.31 14.77 -23.87
N ASN A 645 -5.93 16.05 -23.81
CA ASN A 645 -6.47 17.06 -24.73
C ASN A 645 -6.04 16.84 -26.19
N GLU A 646 -4.86 16.26 -26.44
CA GLU A 646 -4.43 15.85 -27.77
C GLU A 646 -5.37 14.75 -28.33
N LYS A 647 -5.69 13.73 -27.51
CA LYS A 647 -6.61 12.66 -27.89
C LYS A 647 -8.07 13.15 -28.07
N ILE A 648 -8.46 14.18 -27.36
CA ILE A 648 -9.72 14.89 -27.57
C ILE A 648 -9.71 15.56 -28.96
N ASN A 649 -8.65 16.27 -29.29
CA ASN A 649 -8.52 16.95 -30.60
C ASN A 649 -8.38 16.00 -31.80
N GLU A 650 -7.93 14.75 -31.57
CA GLU A 650 -7.90 13.72 -32.64
C GLU A 650 -9.31 13.22 -33.02
N ASP A 651 -10.34 13.51 -32.25
CA ASP A 651 -11.75 13.15 -32.47
C ASP A 651 -11.95 11.65 -32.73
N ILE A 652 -11.34 10.82 -31.87
CA ILE A 652 -11.31 9.36 -32.02
C ILE A 652 -12.72 8.78 -31.78
N PRO A 653 -13.26 7.92 -32.64
CA PRO A 653 -14.51 7.22 -32.39
C PRO A 653 -14.45 6.34 -31.15
N VAL A 654 -15.45 6.45 -30.27
CA VAL A 654 -15.61 5.59 -29.10
C VAL A 654 -16.48 4.40 -29.48
N THR A 655 -15.86 3.23 -29.58
CA THR A 655 -16.55 2.01 -30.01
C THR A 655 -16.79 1.07 -28.85
N THR A 656 -17.93 0.39 -28.85
CA THR A 656 -18.29 -0.61 -27.84
C THR A 656 -18.56 -1.94 -28.50
N GLN A 657 -17.98 -3.02 -27.98
CA GLN A 657 -18.25 -4.39 -28.39
C GLN A 657 -18.68 -5.21 -27.19
N VAL A 658 -19.71 -6.04 -27.35
CA VAL A 658 -20.08 -7.04 -26.35
C VAL A 658 -19.44 -8.35 -26.79
N LEU A 659 -18.60 -8.92 -25.96
CA LEU A 659 -17.79 -10.11 -26.25
C LEU A 659 -17.89 -11.07 -25.07
N ASN A 660 -17.69 -12.36 -25.33
CA ASN A 660 -17.44 -13.27 -24.23
C ASN A 660 -16.10 -12.91 -23.55
N ILE A 661 -15.96 -13.23 -22.28
CA ILE A 661 -14.85 -12.77 -21.45
C ILE A 661 -13.48 -13.19 -22.01
N GLU A 662 -13.36 -14.39 -22.60
CA GLU A 662 -12.12 -14.88 -23.18
C GLU A 662 -11.74 -14.12 -24.46
N ALA A 663 -12.71 -13.86 -25.33
CA ALA A 663 -12.48 -13.04 -26.51
C ALA A 663 -12.15 -11.59 -26.14
N ALA A 664 -12.78 -11.06 -25.09
CA ALA A 664 -12.52 -9.71 -24.59
C ALA A 664 -11.09 -9.60 -24.03
N LYS A 665 -10.63 -10.55 -23.23
CA LYS A 665 -9.24 -10.63 -22.73
C LYS A 665 -8.24 -10.72 -23.90
N ALA A 666 -8.55 -11.50 -24.92
CA ALA A 666 -7.70 -11.65 -26.11
C ALA A 666 -7.52 -10.34 -26.91
N THR A 667 -8.42 -9.34 -26.75
CA THR A 667 -8.25 -8.00 -27.34
C THR A 667 -7.16 -7.15 -26.69
N GLY A 668 -6.59 -7.59 -25.56
CA GLY A 668 -5.69 -6.80 -24.72
C GLY A 668 -6.36 -5.69 -23.94
N ALA A 669 -7.69 -5.72 -23.78
CA ALA A 669 -8.41 -4.72 -23.00
C ALA A 669 -8.08 -4.84 -21.49
N THR A 670 -7.92 -3.69 -20.84
CA THR A 670 -7.69 -3.63 -19.40
C THR A 670 -8.99 -3.99 -18.66
N ALA A 671 -8.92 -4.99 -17.78
CA ALA A 671 -9.97 -5.35 -16.83
C ALA A 671 -9.60 -4.91 -15.42
N LEU A 672 -10.56 -4.54 -14.58
CA LEU A 672 -10.32 -4.31 -13.16
C LEU A 672 -10.17 -5.64 -12.43
N PHE A 673 -9.13 -5.79 -11.63
CA PHE A 673 -8.75 -7.07 -11.02
C PHE A 673 -9.73 -7.62 -9.98
N ASP A 674 -10.58 -6.79 -9.39
CA ASP A 674 -11.47 -7.18 -8.29
C ASP A 674 -12.97 -7.23 -8.70
N GLU A 675 -13.32 -7.01 -9.97
CA GLU A 675 -14.70 -7.10 -10.42
C GLU A 675 -15.05 -8.51 -10.94
N LYS A 676 -16.22 -9.00 -10.52
CA LYS A 676 -16.82 -10.23 -11.07
C LYS A 676 -17.54 -9.88 -12.37
N TYR A 677 -16.94 -10.24 -13.48
CA TYR A 677 -17.55 -10.11 -14.79
C TYR A 677 -18.44 -11.31 -15.09
N GLY A 678 -19.53 -11.08 -15.82
CA GLY A 678 -20.36 -12.16 -16.38
C GLY A 678 -19.67 -12.84 -17.57
N ASP A 679 -20.36 -13.81 -18.18
CA ASP A 679 -19.89 -14.52 -19.37
C ASP A 679 -19.69 -13.58 -20.57
N GLU A 680 -20.47 -12.49 -20.63
CA GLU A 680 -20.38 -11.44 -21.63
C GLU A 680 -19.98 -10.11 -20.98
N VAL A 681 -19.05 -9.41 -21.60
CA VAL A 681 -18.53 -8.11 -21.14
C VAL A 681 -18.53 -7.07 -22.25
N ARG A 682 -18.73 -5.81 -21.87
CA ARG A 682 -18.60 -4.67 -22.78
C ARG A 682 -17.15 -4.19 -22.79
N VAL A 683 -16.56 -4.16 -23.98
CA VAL A 683 -15.22 -3.58 -24.24
C VAL A 683 -15.42 -2.24 -24.91
N VAL A 684 -15.00 -1.17 -24.24
CA VAL A 684 -15.01 0.20 -24.76
C VAL A 684 -13.62 0.54 -25.28
N SER A 685 -13.54 1.02 -26.52
CA SER A 685 -12.27 1.35 -27.16
C SER A 685 -12.28 2.77 -27.72
N MET A 686 -11.20 3.49 -27.51
CA MET A 686 -10.90 4.80 -28.10
C MET A 686 -9.65 4.66 -28.98
N GLY A 687 -9.85 4.14 -30.18
CA GLY A 687 -8.76 3.71 -31.06
C GLY A 687 -7.89 2.63 -30.38
N ASP A 688 -6.58 2.75 -30.58
CA ASP A 688 -5.57 1.91 -29.90
C ASP A 688 -5.05 2.54 -28.61
N PHE A 689 -5.51 3.76 -28.25
CA PHE A 689 -5.00 4.49 -27.10
C PHE A 689 -5.57 4.00 -25.78
N SER A 690 -6.87 3.71 -25.72
CA SER A 690 -7.51 3.14 -24.54
C SER A 690 -8.47 2.03 -24.94
N LYS A 691 -8.40 0.90 -24.25
CA LYS A 691 -9.30 -0.23 -24.43
C LYS A 691 -9.54 -0.90 -23.06
N GLU A 692 -10.79 -0.87 -22.59
CA GLU A 692 -11.12 -1.26 -21.22
C GLU A 692 -12.47 -1.95 -21.13
N PHE A 693 -12.64 -2.83 -20.13
CA PHE A 693 -13.94 -3.39 -19.77
C PHE A 693 -14.74 -2.32 -19.04
N CYS A 694 -15.86 -1.89 -19.63
CA CYS A 694 -16.66 -0.84 -19.03
C CYS A 694 -18.16 -0.98 -19.34
N GLY A 695 -18.98 -1.02 -18.27
CA GLY A 695 -20.45 -1.05 -18.34
C GLY A 695 -21.11 0.31 -18.40
N GLY A 696 -20.36 1.40 -18.33
CA GLY A 696 -20.88 2.76 -18.29
C GLY A 696 -21.31 3.34 -19.62
N THR A 697 -21.79 4.57 -19.59
CA THR A 697 -22.20 5.33 -20.79
C THR A 697 -21.09 6.26 -21.24
N HIS A 698 -20.88 6.39 -22.55
CA HIS A 698 -19.78 7.15 -23.14
C HIS A 698 -20.26 8.09 -24.24
N VAL A 699 -19.39 9.05 -24.60
CA VAL A 699 -19.56 9.91 -25.76
C VAL A 699 -19.38 9.11 -27.05
N ALA A 700 -19.84 9.63 -28.18
CA ALA A 700 -19.66 8.99 -29.49
C ALA A 700 -18.21 9.12 -29.99
N ASN A 701 -17.60 10.26 -29.79
CA ASN A 701 -16.21 10.57 -30.17
C ASN A 701 -15.50 11.28 -29.04
N THR A 702 -14.16 11.18 -28.99
CA THR A 702 -13.38 11.91 -27.99
C THR A 702 -13.47 13.43 -28.12
N GLY A 703 -13.75 13.95 -29.31
CA GLY A 703 -14.01 15.36 -29.55
C GLY A 703 -15.23 15.91 -28.79
N ASP A 704 -16.20 15.07 -28.48
CA ASP A 704 -17.37 15.44 -27.69
C ASP A 704 -17.00 15.82 -26.21
N LEU A 705 -15.80 15.51 -25.74
CA LEU A 705 -15.31 15.96 -24.43
C LEU A 705 -15.00 17.47 -24.40
N GLY A 706 -14.76 18.09 -25.54
CA GLY A 706 -14.39 19.51 -25.65
C GLY A 706 -13.01 19.81 -25.08
N SER A 707 -12.94 20.19 -23.82
CA SER A 707 -11.67 20.42 -23.11
C SER A 707 -11.62 19.56 -21.85
N PHE A 708 -10.42 19.18 -21.46
CA PHE A 708 -10.14 18.43 -20.22
C PHE A 708 -9.19 19.26 -19.34
N LYS A 709 -9.48 19.32 -18.04
CA LYS A 709 -8.65 19.99 -17.06
C LYS A 709 -8.55 19.21 -15.77
N ILE A 710 -7.33 19.05 -15.26
CA ILE A 710 -7.07 18.52 -13.91
C ILE A 710 -7.25 19.65 -12.89
N ILE A 711 -8.15 19.48 -11.92
CA ILE A 711 -8.43 20.44 -10.86
C ILE A 711 -7.55 20.20 -9.64
N SER A 712 -7.39 18.95 -9.25
CA SER A 712 -6.59 18.59 -8.07
C SER A 712 -5.94 17.24 -8.21
N GLU A 713 -4.84 17.08 -7.49
CA GLU A 713 -4.13 15.82 -7.27
C GLU A 713 -3.78 15.69 -5.80
N GLU A 714 -4.18 14.56 -5.16
CA GLU A 714 -3.97 14.34 -3.73
C GLU A 714 -3.69 12.87 -3.39
N SER A 715 -3.11 12.63 -2.21
CA SER A 715 -2.97 11.29 -1.67
C SER A 715 -4.18 10.95 -0.81
N ILE A 716 -4.82 9.81 -1.08
CA ILE A 716 -5.97 9.32 -0.30
C ILE A 716 -5.64 8.07 0.51
N GLY A 717 -4.45 7.54 0.34
CA GLY A 717 -3.96 6.36 1.03
C GLY A 717 -2.51 6.06 0.66
N SER A 718 -1.92 5.08 1.33
CA SER A 718 -0.57 4.67 0.98
C SER A 718 -0.56 4.01 -0.40
N GLY A 719 0.20 4.60 -1.33
CA GLY A 719 0.28 4.13 -2.71
C GLY A 719 -0.96 4.39 -3.57
N ILE A 720 -1.94 5.16 -3.09
CA ILE A 720 -3.13 5.56 -3.87
C ILE A 720 -3.17 7.08 -3.99
N ARG A 721 -3.27 7.52 -5.23
CA ARG A 721 -3.40 8.93 -5.60
C ARG A 721 -4.77 9.17 -6.21
N ARG A 722 -5.28 10.38 -6.06
CA ARG A 722 -6.57 10.82 -6.59
C ARG A 722 -6.38 12.00 -7.52
N ILE A 723 -6.95 11.95 -8.70
CA ILE A 723 -7.10 13.09 -9.60
C ILE A 723 -8.60 13.43 -9.70
N THR A 724 -8.91 14.71 -9.55
CA THR A 724 -10.22 15.26 -9.90
C THR A 724 -10.09 16.08 -11.17
N SER A 725 -10.99 15.85 -12.12
CA SER A 725 -10.95 16.49 -13.43
C SER A 725 -12.34 16.92 -13.90
N ILE A 726 -12.39 17.85 -14.83
CA ILE A 726 -13.61 18.39 -15.44
C ILE A 726 -13.45 18.43 -16.96
N THR A 727 -14.60 18.40 -17.66
CA THR A 727 -14.65 18.44 -19.13
C THR A 727 -15.61 19.51 -19.63
N LYS A 728 -15.70 19.65 -20.96
CA LYS A 728 -16.65 20.54 -21.69
C LYS A 728 -16.55 21.99 -21.24
N MET A 729 -17.70 22.63 -21.13
CA MET A 729 -17.81 24.06 -20.74
C MET A 729 -17.34 24.34 -19.32
N LYS A 730 -17.36 23.32 -18.43
CA LYS A 730 -16.77 23.51 -17.08
C LYS A 730 -15.27 23.74 -17.14
N ALA A 731 -14.55 22.94 -17.93
CA ALA A 731 -13.11 23.13 -18.14
C ALA A 731 -12.82 24.51 -18.80
N TYR A 732 -13.62 24.88 -19.78
CA TYR A 732 -13.50 26.21 -20.42
C TYR A 732 -13.76 27.36 -19.43
N ASN A 733 -14.78 27.26 -18.61
CA ASN A 733 -15.11 28.28 -17.61
C ASN A 733 -14.01 28.41 -16.56
N GLU A 734 -13.43 27.33 -16.13
CA GLU A 734 -12.28 27.32 -15.20
C GLU A 734 -11.06 28.04 -15.80
N PHE A 735 -10.74 27.77 -17.08
CA PHE A 735 -9.68 28.51 -17.77
C PHE A 735 -10.00 30.01 -17.87
N LYS A 736 -11.27 30.37 -18.09
CA LYS A 736 -11.72 31.77 -18.14
C LYS A 736 -11.62 32.44 -16.79
N GLU A 737 -12.02 31.78 -15.74
CA GLU A 737 -11.91 32.31 -14.38
C GLU A 737 -10.43 32.54 -13.98
N GLU A 738 -9.54 31.60 -14.27
CA GLU A 738 -8.11 31.79 -14.08
C GLU A 738 -7.55 32.99 -14.89
N GLU A 739 -7.99 33.15 -16.13
CA GLU A 739 -7.62 34.29 -16.98
C GLU A 739 -8.11 35.59 -16.37
N GLU A 740 -9.37 35.65 -15.88
CA GLU A 740 -9.95 36.81 -15.22
C GLU A 740 -9.19 37.21 -13.96
N TYR A 741 -8.78 36.24 -13.13
CA TYR A 741 -7.92 36.49 -11.97
C TYR A 741 -6.58 37.11 -12.38
N LEU A 742 -5.99 36.61 -13.49
CA LEU A 742 -4.72 37.18 -13.99
C LEU A 742 -4.91 38.62 -14.50
N TYR A 743 -6.02 38.93 -15.20
CA TYR A 743 -6.35 40.29 -15.62
C TYR A 743 -6.58 41.23 -14.41
N ALA A 744 -7.36 40.75 -13.42
CA ALA A 744 -7.58 41.53 -12.20
C ALA A 744 -6.29 41.82 -11.44
N ALA A 745 -5.42 40.81 -11.28
CA ALA A 745 -4.12 40.99 -10.65
C ALA A 745 -3.20 41.92 -11.45
N ALA A 746 -3.19 41.82 -12.79
CA ALA A 746 -2.45 42.74 -13.66
C ALA A 746 -2.94 44.18 -13.56
N ALA A 747 -4.25 44.38 -13.43
CA ALA A 747 -4.86 45.71 -13.26
C ALA A 747 -4.42 46.37 -11.96
N LEU A 748 -4.29 45.63 -10.84
CA LEU A 748 -3.73 46.14 -9.58
C LEU A 748 -2.30 46.66 -9.76
N LEU A 749 -1.54 46.06 -10.68
CA LEU A 749 -0.18 46.45 -11.03
C LEU A 749 -0.15 47.55 -12.14
N LYS A 750 -1.31 48.07 -12.53
CA LYS A 750 -1.49 49.06 -13.62
C LYS A 750 -0.97 48.55 -14.97
N MET A 751 -1.07 47.25 -15.21
CA MET A 751 -0.71 46.63 -16.49
C MET A 751 -1.93 46.59 -17.41
N LYS A 752 -1.74 46.66 -18.75
CA LYS A 752 -2.83 46.59 -19.73
C LYS A 752 -3.32 45.17 -19.98
N ASN A 753 -2.46 44.19 -19.76
CA ASN A 753 -2.71 42.76 -19.87
C ASN A 753 -1.78 42.00 -18.89
N TYR A 754 -1.95 40.72 -18.77
CA TYR A 754 -1.16 39.90 -17.86
C TYR A 754 0.19 39.43 -18.44
N HIS A 755 0.50 39.74 -19.71
CA HIS A 755 1.80 39.41 -20.29
C HIS A 755 2.93 40.17 -19.57
N GLY A 756 3.93 39.47 -19.08
CA GLY A 756 4.98 40.07 -18.26
C GLY A 756 4.60 40.32 -16.80
N PHE A 757 3.48 39.75 -16.32
CA PHE A 757 3.02 39.85 -14.93
C PHE A 757 4.07 39.35 -13.93
N LYS A 758 4.68 38.20 -14.23
CA LYS A 758 5.72 37.60 -13.40
C LYS A 758 6.92 38.50 -13.23
N GLU A 759 7.39 39.08 -14.30
CA GLU A 759 8.52 40.03 -14.31
C GLU A 759 8.18 41.29 -13.49
N LYS A 760 6.98 41.83 -13.70
CA LYS A 760 6.54 43.01 -12.97
C LYS A 760 6.37 42.75 -11.46
N LEU A 761 5.87 41.59 -11.11
CA LEU A 761 5.75 41.18 -9.71
C LEU A 761 7.13 40.98 -9.07
N GLN A 762 8.08 40.37 -9.80
CA GLN A 762 9.46 40.22 -9.34
C GLN A 762 10.14 41.58 -9.13
N ASP A 763 9.92 42.53 -10.04
CA ASP A 763 10.44 43.90 -9.91
C ASP A 763 9.88 44.57 -8.66
N LEU A 764 8.58 44.44 -8.39
CA LEU A 764 7.94 45.00 -7.20
C LEU A 764 8.51 44.39 -5.89
N ILE A 765 8.76 43.07 -5.89
CA ILE A 765 9.40 42.38 -4.76
C ILE A 765 10.82 42.91 -4.56
N ASN A 766 11.58 43.11 -5.64
CA ASN A 766 12.94 43.61 -5.59
C ASN A 766 12.97 45.08 -5.10
N GLU A 767 12.05 45.91 -5.58
CA GLU A 767 11.88 47.32 -5.13
C GLU A 767 11.52 47.37 -3.64
N ASN A 768 10.56 46.54 -3.20
CA ASN A 768 10.19 46.46 -1.78
C ASN A 768 11.38 46.08 -0.89
N ASN A 769 12.17 45.09 -1.32
CA ASN A 769 13.37 44.69 -0.59
C ASN A 769 14.45 45.79 -0.59
N ALA A 770 14.61 46.55 -1.69
CA ALA A 770 15.53 47.69 -1.76
C ALA A 770 15.08 48.82 -0.83
N LEU A 771 13.78 49.15 -0.85
CA LEU A 771 13.21 50.18 0.05
C LEU A 771 13.36 49.82 1.52
N LYS A 772 13.14 48.56 1.89
CA LYS A 772 13.37 48.07 3.26
C LYS A 772 14.83 48.25 3.70
N LYS A 773 15.78 47.96 2.81
CA LYS A 773 17.22 48.17 3.08
C LYS A 773 17.55 49.66 3.23
N GLU A 774 16.96 50.48 2.37
CA GLU A 774 17.18 51.93 2.42
C GLU A 774 16.62 52.58 3.69
N ILE A 775 15.38 52.14 4.10
CA ILE A 775 14.80 52.60 5.38
C ILE A 775 15.67 52.18 6.55
N ALA A 776 16.18 50.95 6.55
CA ALA A 776 17.08 50.47 7.61
C ALA A 776 18.38 51.28 7.66
N ALA A 777 18.98 51.62 6.49
CA ALA A 777 20.18 52.44 6.41
C ALA A 777 19.93 53.89 6.85
N GLN A 778 18.79 54.48 6.49
CA GLN A 778 18.38 55.81 6.91
C GLN A 778 18.15 55.89 8.43
N ASN A 779 17.48 54.86 9.00
CA ASN A 779 17.28 54.77 10.44
C ASN A 779 18.61 54.63 11.19
N GLU A 780 19.57 53.85 10.67
CA GLU A 780 20.90 53.73 11.27
C GLU A 780 21.66 55.07 11.24
N LYS A 781 21.56 55.81 10.10
CA LYS A 781 22.17 57.12 9.96
C LYS A 781 21.55 58.17 10.91
N ALA A 782 20.22 58.17 11.05
CA ALA A 782 19.49 59.02 11.99
C ALA A 782 19.89 58.73 13.44
N MET A 783 20.01 57.45 13.81
CA MET A 783 20.48 57.07 15.15
C MET A 783 21.90 57.47 15.41
N LYS A 784 22.80 57.41 14.42
CA LYS A 784 24.18 57.88 14.59
C LYS A 784 24.24 59.38 14.79
N MET A 785 23.44 60.19 14.09
CA MET A 785 23.35 61.68 14.27
C MET A 785 22.75 62.04 15.63
N GLU A 786 21.69 61.34 16.04
CA GLU A 786 21.06 61.52 17.33
C GLU A 786 22.02 61.16 18.49
N ALA A 787 22.82 60.07 18.29
CA ALA A 787 23.84 59.67 19.28
C ALA A 787 24.85 60.84 19.52
N GLU A 788 25.24 61.61 18.51
CA GLU A 788 26.14 62.74 18.67
C GLU A 788 25.54 63.84 19.53
N ALA A 789 24.26 64.13 19.35
CA ALA A 789 23.57 65.12 20.14
C ALA A 789 23.39 64.73 21.60
N ARG A 790 23.08 63.40 21.82
CA ARG A 790 22.78 62.83 23.16
C ARG A 790 24.05 62.61 24.01
N VAL A 791 25.20 62.37 23.42
CA VAL A 791 26.47 62.28 24.20
C VAL A 791 26.78 63.57 24.98
N ASN A 792 26.30 64.71 24.52
CA ASN A 792 26.45 65.98 25.22
C ASN A 792 25.60 66.07 26.52
N ALA A 793 24.59 65.21 26.68
CA ALA A 793 23.73 65.11 27.86
C ALA A 793 24.23 64.08 28.88
N LYS A 794 25.46 63.59 28.76
CA LYS A 794 26.07 62.67 29.73
C LYS A 794 26.27 63.33 31.08
N GLU A 795 26.10 62.57 32.11
CA GLU A 795 26.39 62.95 33.50
C GLU A 795 27.70 62.29 33.92
N ASP A 796 28.54 63.03 34.68
CA ASP A 796 29.74 62.49 35.31
C ASP A 796 29.40 62.01 36.72
N ILE A 797 29.34 60.71 36.96
CA ILE A 797 29.03 60.11 38.25
C ILE A 797 30.21 59.23 38.65
N ASN A 798 30.82 59.55 39.77
CA ASN A 798 31.99 58.81 40.33
C ASN A 798 33.14 58.62 39.33
N GLY A 799 33.38 59.58 38.41
CA GLY A 799 34.41 59.51 37.35
C GLY A 799 34.05 58.58 36.21
N LEU A 800 32.77 58.27 36.01
CA LEU A 800 32.24 57.59 34.86
C LEU A 800 31.33 58.53 34.06
N SER A 801 31.42 58.50 32.73
CA SER A 801 30.47 59.17 31.87
C SER A 801 29.21 58.32 31.76
N VAL A 802 28.08 58.73 32.32
CA VAL A 802 26.84 57.98 32.44
C VAL A 802 25.78 58.59 31.54
N LEU A 803 25.07 57.70 30.79
CA LEU A 803 23.94 58.11 29.98
C LEU A 803 22.80 57.12 30.17
N ILE A 804 21.69 57.55 30.77
CA ILE A 804 20.47 56.78 30.95
C ILE A 804 19.39 57.39 30.05
N LEU A 805 18.89 56.62 29.05
CA LEU A 805 17.96 57.11 28.06
C LEU A 805 16.63 56.36 28.14
N LYS A 806 15.56 57.11 28.02
CA LYS A 806 14.19 56.59 27.81
C LYS A 806 13.81 56.88 26.36
N LEU A 807 13.64 55.85 25.57
CA LEU A 807 13.25 55.92 24.16
C LEU A 807 11.88 55.28 23.97
N GLU A 808 11.22 55.68 22.90
CA GLU A 808 9.91 55.17 22.51
C GLU A 808 9.91 54.86 20.99
N ASN A 809 9.23 53.78 20.62
CA ASN A 809 8.99 53.38 19.22
C ASN A 809 10.26 53.21 18.37
N GLN A 810 11.37 52.82 19.00
CA GLN A 810 12.61 52.49 18.29
C GLN A 810 12.66 51.01 17.93
N ASP A 811 13.30 50.68 16.79
CA ASP A 811 13.53 49.31 16.42
C ASP A 811 14.48 48.61 17.40
N ASN A 812 14.00 47.53 18.02
CA ASN A 812 14.76 46.80 19.03
C ASN A 812 16.05 46.12 18.47
N GLY A 813 16.12 45.87 17.17
CA GLY A 813 17.30 45.28 16.52
C GLY A 813 18.51 46.23 16.49
N SER A 814 18.25 47.54 16.41
CA SER A 814 19.27 48.57 16.29
C SER A 814 19.74 49.12 17.63
N LEU A 815 19.00 48.89 18.72
CA LEU A 815 19.33 49.47 20.05
C LEU A 815 20.69 49.08 20.61
N LYS A 816 21.16 47.85 20.37
CA LYS A 816 22.48 47.39 20.81
C LYS A 816 23.60 48.17 20.12
N ALA A 817 23.51 48.30 18.82
CA ALA A 817 24.47 49.06 18.03
C ALA A 817 24.45 50.54 18.43
N TYR A 818 23.27 51.07 18.78
CA TYR A 818 23.12 52.43 19.27
C TYR A 818 23.75 52.62 20.64
N ALA A 819 23.49 51.74 21.61
CA ALA A 819 24.10 51.76 22.95
C ALA A 819 25.63 51.61 22.85
N GLU A 820 26.13 50.79 21.97
CA GLU A 820 27.56 50.62 21.71
C GLU A 820 28.18 51.89 21.13
N THR A 821 27.51 52.51 20.16
CA THR A 821 27.95 53.76 19.56
C THR A 821 28.06 54.87 20.60
N LEU A 822 27.05 55.03 21.46
CA LEU A 822 27.04 56.01 22.55
C LEU A 822 28.17 55.72 23.53
N ARG A 823 28.36 54.50 23.97
CA ARG A 823 29.43 54.09 24.91
C ARG A 823 30.81 54.39 24.31
N ASN A 824 31.05 54.04 23.05
CA ASN A 824 32.35 54.20 22.42
C ASN A 824 32.74 55.69 22.17
N ARG A 825 31.75 56.59 22.20
CA ARG A 825 31.97 58.05 22.09
C ARG A 825 32.18 58.72 23.43
N MET A 826 31.97 58.03 24.54
CA MET A 826 32.18 58.53 25.89
C MET A 826 33.43 57.87 26.47
N GLN A 827 34.30 58.66 27.13
CA GLN A 827 35.43 58.16 27.92
C GLN A 827 34.86 57.50 29.15
N ASP A 828 35.24 56.24 29.41
CA ASP A 828 34.76 55.44 30.55
C ASP A 828 33.20 55.37 30.64
N GLY A 829 32.56 55.21 29.49
CA GLY A 829 31.11 55.35 29.32
C GLY A 829 30.30 54.17 29.89
N PHE A 830 29.20 54.52 30.55
CA PHE A 830 28.10 53.62 30.91
C PHE A 830 26.83 54.12 30.26
N VAL A 831 26.19 53.27 29.46
CA VAL A 831 24.95 53.59 28.75
C VAL A 831 23.88 52.60 29.14
N PHE A 832 22.73 53.13 29.56
CA PHE A 832 21.54 52.34 29.78
C PHE A 832 20.37 52.93 28.95
N ILE A 833 19.72 52.09 28.15
CA ILE A 833 18.60 52.48 27.29
C ILE A 833 17.39 51.66 27.67
N SER A 834 16.26 52.32 27.90
CA SER A 834 14.96 51.72 27.91
C SER A 834 14.17 52.11 26.65
N ASN A 835 13.51 51.19 26.01
CA ASN A 835 12.67 51.45 24.84
C ASN A 835 11.31 50.78 25.01
N VAL A 836 10.26 51.55 24.81
CA VAL A 836 8.89 51.05 24.75
C VAL A 836 8.45 51.07 23.29
N ASN A 837 8.16 49.88 22.72
CA ASN A 837 7.71 49.78 21.34
C ASN A 837 6.52 48.77 21.30
N ASP A 838 5.37 49.22 20.78
CA ASP A 838 4.12 48.43 20.75
C ASP A 838 3.76 47.78 22.09
N GLY A 839 3.93 48.53 23.18
CA GLY A 839 3.64 48.05 24.53
C GLY A 839 4.68 47.06 25.10
N LYS A 840 5.74 46.76 24.36
CA LYS A 840 6.84 45.89 24.80
C LYS A 840 8.01 46.72 25.29
N LEU A 841 8.47 46.41 26.50
CA LEU A 841 9.61 47.10 27.13
C LEU A 841 10.90 46.32 26.89
N THR A 842 11.91 47.02 26.36
CA THR A 842 13.25 46.48 26.13
C THR A 842 14.27 47.34 26.83
N PHE A 843 15.20 46.72 27.56
CA PHE A 843 16.37 47.36 28.16
C PHE A 843 17.63 46.93 27.46
N VAL A 844 18.53 47.89 27.17
CA VAL A 844 19.87 47.62 26.63
C VAL A 844 20.86 48.36 27.48
N CYS A 845 21.96 47.70 27.88
CA CYS A 845 23.06 48.31 28.62
C CYS A 845 24.40 48.03 27.93
N ALA A 846 25.22 49.05 27.84
CA ALA A 846 26.60 48.98 27.37
C ALA A 846 27.55 49.59 28.41
N SER A 847 28.52 48.81 28.90
CA SER A 847 29.45 49.20 29.95
C SER A 847 30.89 49.16 29.44
N SER A 848 31.65 50.21 29.73
CA SER A 848 33.10 50.27 29.50
C SER A 848 33.86 49.36 30.51
N LYS A 849 35.14 49.14 30.23
CA LYS A 849 36.01 48.39 31.19
C LYS A 849 36.10 49.10 32.57
N ALA A 850 36.10 50.40 32.61
CA ALA A 850 36.09 51.17 33.83
C ALA A 850 34.79 51.04 34.61
N ALA A 851 33.64 51.07 33.94
CA ALA A 851 32.33 50.81 34.53
C ALA A 851 32.21 49.36 35.08
N ILE A 852 32.70 48.41 34.34
CA ILE A 852 32.74 47.00 34.79
C ILE A 852 33.62 46.78 36.03
N ALA A 853 34.78 47.44 36.09
CA ALA A 853 35.68 47.39 37.26
C ALA A 853 35.04 47.98 38.51
N LYS A 854 34.10 48.93 38.38
CA LYS A 854 33.27 49.46 39.47
C LYS A 854 31.99 48.68 39.73
N GLY A 855 31.87 47.45 39.18
CA GLY A 855 30.72 46.55 39.41
C GLY A 855 29.50 46.78 38.55
N LEU A 856 29.54 47.69 37.55
CA LEU A 856 28.45 47.97 36.61
C LEU A 856 28.53 47.06 35.41
N LYS A 857 28.35 45.78 35.62
CA LYS A 857 28.28 44.79 34.54
C LYS A 857 26.92 44.91 33.80
N ALA A 858 26.94 45.10 32.50
CA ALA A 858 25.73 45.30 31.70
C ALA A 858 24.67 44.19 31.91
N GLY A 859 25.08 42.91 32.01
CA GLY A 859 24.18 41.75 32.25
C GLY A 859 23.42 41.87 33.57
N ASP A 860 24.10 42.27 34.65
CA ASP A 860 23.51 42.43 35.98
C ASP A 860 22.54 43.60 36.03
N ILE A 861 22.88 44.71 35.39
CA ILE A 861 22.07 45.95 35.35
C ILE A 861 20.77 45.72 34.58
N VAL A 862 20.84 45.16 33.36
CA VAL A 862 19.59 44.88 32.59
C VAL A 862 18.71 43.86 33.28
N LYS A 863 19.32 42.88 33.96
CA LYS A 863 18.57 41.86 34.71
C LYS A 863 17.82 42.51 35.90
N MET A 864 18.48 43.35 36.65
CA MET A 864 17.90 44.11 37.76
C MET A 864 16.73 44.98 37.27
N ALA A 865 16.94 45.77 36.22
CA ALA A 865 15.89 46.63 35.65
C ALA A 865 14.70 45.81 35.12
N ALA A 866 14.98 44.68 34.44
CA ALA A 866 13.94 43.82 33.92
C ALA A 866 13.12 43.15 35.03
N GLN A 867 13.72 42.76 36.14
CA GLN A 867 13.04 42.18 37.33
C GLN A 867 12.03 43.16 37.95
N VAL A 868 12.38 44.43 38.04
CA VAL A 868 11.46 45.50 38.54
C VAL A 868 10.20 45.54 37.64
N CYS A 869 10.37 45.36 36.32
CA CYS A 869 9.27 45.38 35.36
C CYS A 869 8.71 43.98 35.06
N GLY A 870 8.86 42.98 35.97
CA GLY A 870 8.29 41.66 35.81
C GLY A 870 8.85 40.83 34.64
N GLY A 871 10.03 41.17 34.17
CA GLY A 871 10.73 40.54 33.08
C GLY A 871 12.01 39.78 33.49
N ASN A 872 12.77 39.38 32.50
CA ASN A 872 14.06 38.71 32.71
C ASN A 872 14.99 38.97 31.52
N GLY A 873 16.27 38.73 31.68
CA GLY A 873 17.28 38.83 30.65
C GLY A 873 18.67 38.85 31.21
N GLY A 874 19.65 39.17 30.38
CA GLY A 874 21.06 39.20 30.76
C GLY A 874 21.95 39.32 29.53
N GLY A 875 23.23 39.09 29.71
CA GLY A 875 24.18 39.15 28.63
C GLY A 875 25.60 39.22 29.14
N ARG A 876 26.51 39.63 28.29
CA ARG A 876 27.92 39.81 28.64
C ARG A 876 28.11 41.02 29.56
N PRO A 877 29.21 41.07 30.31
CA PRO A 877 29.51 42.22 31.17
C PRO A 877 29.59 43.56 30.44
N ASP A 878 29.99 43.58 29.18
CA ASP A 878 30.20 44.75 28.35
C ASP A 878 28.95 45.19 27.56
N MET A 879 28.01 44.25 27.28
CA MET A 879 26.81 44.48 26.49
C MET A 879 25.72 43.49 26.85
N ALA A 880 24.53 43.96 27.17
CA ALA A 880 23.43 43.10 27.52
C ALA A 880 22.07 43.68 27.14
N GLN A 881 21.05 42.78 26.99
CA GLN A 881 19.68 43.14 26.71
C GLN A 881 18.72 42.33 27.56
N ALA A 882 17.63 42.97 28.00
CA ALA A 882 16.55 42.28 28.72
C ALA A 882 15.20 42.85 28.30
N GLY A 883 14.12 42.06 28.54
CA GLY A 883 12.75 42.50 28.31
C GLY A 883 12.00 42.68 29.62
N GLY A 884 11.14 43.68 29.70
CA GLY A 884 10.16 43.90 30.77
C GLY A 884 8.73 43.64 30.29
N LYS A 885 7.84 43.30 31.20
CA LYS A 885 6.42 43.05 30.91
C LYS A 885 5.52 44.20 31.34
N ASP A 886 5.91 44.91 32.39
CA ASP A 886 5.13 45.98 32.98
C ASP A 886 5.78 47.36 32.71
N THR A 887 5.22 48.08 31.75
CA THR A 887 5.70 49.41 31.39
C THR A 887 5.41 50.47 32.43
N SER A 888 4.41 50.26 33.33
CA SER A 888 4.08 51.23 34.38
C SER A 888 5.18 51.39 35.46
N LYS A 889 6.03 50.38 35.60
CA LYS A 889 7.19 50.33 36.51
C LYS A 889 8.50 50.78 35.87
N LEU A 890 8.47 51.35 34.67
CA LEU A 890 9.66 51.77 33.95
C LEU A 890 10.46 52.81 34.72
N ASP A 891 9.80 53.84 35.28
CA ASP A 891 10.48 54.93 36.03
C ASP A 891 11.11 54.39 37.33
N GLU A 892 10.49 53.42 37.98
CA GLU A 892 11.07 52.69 39.15
C GLU A 892 12.34 51.92 38.74
N ALA A 893 12.28 51.21 37.62
CA ALA A 893 13.44 50.50 37.06
C ALA A 893 14.61 51.44 36.70
N LEU A 894 14.32 52.60 36.11
CA LEU A 894 15.32 53.62 35.79
C LEU A 894 15.91 54.24 37.09
N ALA A 895 15.10 54.47 38.14
CA ALA A 895 15.56 54.92 39.44
C ALA A 895 16.53 53.93 40.09
N CYS A 896 16.19 52.62 40.08
CA CYS A 896 17.09 51.56 40.56
C CYS A 896 18.41 51.51 39.80
N VAL A 897 18.40 51.70 38.48
CA VAL A 897 19.63 51.77 37.68
C VAL A 897 20.46 53.00 38.07
N ARG A 898 19.85 54.17 38.26
CA ARG A 898 20.52 55.43 38.67
C ARG A 898 21.14 55.25 40.01
N GLU A 899 20.39 54.71 40.99
CA GLU A 899 20.90 54.47 42.36
C GLU A 899 22.12 53.53 42.31
N LYS A 900 22.03 52.44 41.56
CA LYS A 900 23.13 51.49 41.43
C LYS A 900 24.40 52.11 40.81
N VAL A 901 24.25 53.01 39.85
CA VAL A 901 25.33 53.75 39.22
C VAL A 901 25.92 54.78 40.18
N THR A 902 25.10 55.47 41.03
CA THR A 902 25.55 56.44 42.00
C THR A 902 26.33 55.81 43.16
N ASN A 903 25.99 54.57 43.53
CA ASN A 903 26.63 53.82 44.64
C ASN A 903 27.81 52.94 44.15
N ALA A 904 28.18 52.97 42.89
CA ALA A 904 29.31 52.27 42.31
C ALA A 904 30.54 53.18 42.20
#